data_3b89042c4492f34aa69297f1b3b16e48
#
_entry.id   3b89042c4492f34aa69297f1b3b16e48
#
_cell.length_a   1.000
_cell.length_b   1.000
_cell.length_c   1.000
_cell.angle_alpha   90.00
_cell.angle_beta   90.00
_cell.angle_gamma   90.00
#
_symmetry.space_group_name_H-M   'P 1'
#
loop_
_entity.id
_entity.type
_entity.pdbx_description
1 polymer ?
#
loop_
_entity_poly.entity_id
_entity_poly.type
_entity_poly.pdbx_seq_one_letter_code
_entity_poly.pdbx_strand_id
1 'polypeptide(L)'
;MADGPPRAMPASPPLAAASAPEDDIPFAAADAAAVSVPSSPQAWGGPRTGQEPTLSDRVVDYRIQVSLDPDKHTLKGKQQLTWRNRSDRPVRSVYLHLYLNAFRNEGSTFFSEKRNLGFDFRSDVPMKDGEWGWIDMTRVMQAGAPVPQTFVQPDNGPSTDMTVVRLDLPQAVAPGGSTTLDIDFDAQLPRVIARTGYFGSFHLIAQWFPKIGVLELPGERGATAPRWNVHEFHLHSEFYADFGSYDVTLDVPSEYRVGATGELQGTPTTADGRTRHRYVQHDVHDFAWTADKNYAEPLLGDWTGPGSPPVKIRVLYPPEFKASAAPALKATQDSLTYFSRTLGPYPYRTVTVVIPAHNATEAGGMEYPTFFTADSFEQVPALGLNALALDFVTIHEFGHGYFYGILASNEFEEPMLDEGLNEYWDQRMLREAGNRYIVAPEWLRRLGVRPHLGEFELERLGARLDDPADGTGANSWGRLSSSSYGAVYSRTATVMRDLEAQLGTPAIEKAFKDYYATWKFRHPSIADLRESLAVSTGRRDVVERVFAQQVYATRKVDDRIERFTSTEVLPLAGFQMEKGKRVDVSEAERDKRISRQREAWDKANPKARPGSGPFPWRTTVLVRRDGAAVPQTLVVTFADGSRKTVQWDDDAAWKRFVWEGPSKAVSVQLDPQKLHYLDANKLDDSRTLESDGSAARRWSADFAALFQALQTFLVSL
;
A
#
# COMPACT_ATOMS: atom_id res chain seq x y z
N MET A 1 -26.02 63.03 -9.37
CA MET A 1 -24.82 62.72 -10.15
C MET A 1 -24.60 61.23 -9.94
N ALA A 2 -24.83 60.49 -11.01
CA ALA A 2 -24.74 59.03 -10.96
C ALA A 2 -23.32 58.61 -11.37
N ASP A 3 -22.61 57.92 -10.52
CA ASP A 3 -21.33 57.29 -10.83
C ASP A 3 -21.56 56.09 -11.73
N GLY A 4 -20.91 56.09 -12.88
CA GLY A 4 -20.94 55.01 -13.85
C GLY A 4 -20.00 53.87 -13.40
N PRO A 5 -20.21 52.63 -13.93
CA PRO A 5 -19.43 51.47 -13.53
C PRO A 5 -17.96 51.57 -13.96
N PRO A 6 -17.01 50.97 -13.23
CA PRO A 6 -15.60 51.05 -13.57
C PRO A 6 -15.29 50.32 -14.87
N ARG A 7 -14.46 50.98 -15.68
CA ARG A 7 -14.00 50.52 -17.00
C ARG A 7 -13.14 49.28 -16.83
N ALA A 8 -13.52 48.15 -17.43
CA ALA A 8 -12.72 46.96 -17.52
C ALA A 8 -11.36 47.23 -18.18
N MET A 9 -10.27 46.85 -17.54
CA MET A 9 -8.94 46.86 -18.15
C MET A 9 -8.87 45.80 -19.25
N PRO A 10 -8.20 46.08 -20.38
CA PRO A 10 -8.03 45.06 -21.42
C PRO A 10 -7.18 43.89 -20.88
N ALA A 11 -7.67 42.67 -21.10
CA ALA A 11 -6.92 41.47 -20.82
C ALA A 11 -5.59 41.47 -21.62
N SER A 12 -4.50 41.20 -20.92
CA SER A 12 -3.21 40.96 -21.56
C SER A 12 -3.34 39.77 -22.52
N PRO A 13 -2.74 39.82 -23.71
CA PRO A 13 -2.75 38.64 -24.59
C PRO A 13 -2.06 37.47 -23.91
N PRO A 14 -2.54 36.21 -24.13
CA PRO A 14 -1.88 35.03 -23.59
C PRO A 14 -0.44 35.01 -24.12
N LEU A 15 0.52 34.83 -23.21
CA LEU A 15 1.90 34.53 -23.58
C LEU A 15 1.84 33.27 -24.46
N ALA A 16 2.33 33.38 -25.68
CA ALA A 16 2.48 32.24 -26.57
C ALA A 16 3.35 31.22 -25.86
N ALA A 17 2.84 30.00 -25.66
CA ALA A 17 3.63 28.89 -25.23
C ALA A 17 4.84 28.78 -26.17
N ALA A 18 6.05 28.91 -25.62
CA ALA A 18 7.25 28.69 -26.39
C ALA A 18 7.19 27.22 -26.85
N SER A 19 7.13 27.01 -28.17
CA SER A 19 7.23 25.68 -28.75
C SER A 19 8.51 25.05 -28.27
N ALA A 20 8.42 23.87 -27.64
CA ALA A 20 9.59 23.09 -27.27
C ALA A 20 10.48 22.87 -28.52
N PRO A 21 11.81 22.91 -28.40
CA PRO A 21 12.68 22.56 -29.50
C PRO A 21 12.36 21.14 -30.00
N GLU A 22 12.39 20.92 -31.32
CA GLU A 22 12.06 19.62 -31.96
C GLU A 22 12.87 18.40 -31.45
N ASP A 23 13.92 18.63 -30.65
CA ASP A 23 14.82 17.60 -30.08
C ASP A 23 14.55 17.29 -28.59
N ASP A 24 13.53 17.85 -27.95
CA ASP A 24 13.27 17.63 -26.53
C ASP A 24 12.62 16.26 -26.27
N ILE A 25 13.11 15.58 -25.24
CA ILE A 25 12.53 14.32 -24.73
C ILE A 25 11.22 14.67 -24.04
N PRO A 26 10.09 14.04 -24.43
CA PRO A 26 8.76 14.35 -23.87
C PRO A 26 8.62 13.89 -22.42
N PHE A 27 7.59 14.39 -21.74
CA PHE A 27 7.14 13.88 -20.47
C PHE A 27 6.40 12.54 -20.61
N ALA A 28 6.37 11.76 -19.54
CA ALA A 28 5.39 10.71 -19.36
C ALA A 28 3.98 11.31 -19.40
N ALA A 29 2.98 10.53 -19.80
CA ALA A 29 1.61 11.05 -19.84
C ALA A 29 1.07 11.23 -18.41
N ALA A 30 0.47 12.39 -18.12
CA ALA A 30 -0.11 12.72 -16.81
C ALA A 30 -1.19 11.73 -16.35
N ASP A 31 -2.00 11.22 -17.29
CA ASP A 31 -3.10 10.28 -17.02
C ASP A 31 -2.72 8.84 -17.40
N ALA A 32 -1.46 8.45 -17.21
CA ALA A 32 -1.00 7.11 -17.55
C ALA A 32 -1.81 6.04 -16.80
N ALA A 33 -2.45 5.14 -17.53
CA ALA A 33 -3.02 3.94 -16.94
C ALA A 33 -1.90 3.05 -16.37
N ALA A 34 -2.24 2.22 -15.39
CA ALA A 34 -1.30 1.25 -14.83
C ALA A 34 -0.58 0.46 -15.93
N VAL A 35 0.72 0.31 -15.77
CA VAL A 35 1.56 -0.38 -16.78
C VAL A 35 1.10 -1.83 -16.92
N SER A 36 0.71 -2.20 -18.14
CA SER A 36 0.17 -3.53 -18.45
C SER A 36 1.14 -4.43 -19.20
N VAL A 37 2.23 -3.87 -19.72
CA VAL A 37 3.27 -4.61 -20.45
C VAL A 37 4.51 -4.71 -19.57
N PRO A 38 5.01 -5.92 -19.30
CA PRO A 38 6.24 -6.09 -18.51
C PRO A 38 7.43 -5.39 -19.17
N SER A 39 8.34 -4.91 -18.35
CA SER A 39 9.60 -4.31 -18.80
C SER A 39 10.44 -5.31 -19.59
N SER A 40 11.25 -4.80 -20.51
CA SER A 40 12.15 -5.64 -21.31
C SER A 40 13.22 -6.32 -20.43
N PRO A 41 13.80 -7.45 -20.84
CA PRO A 41 14.88 -8.08 -20.08
C PRO A 41 16.11 -7.19 -19.85
N GLN A 42 16.32 -6.17 -20.68
CA GLN A 42 17.42 -5.20 -20.56
C GLN A 42 17.03 -3.93 -19.83
N ALA A 43 15.78 -3.79 -19.41
CA ALA A 43 15.36 -2.63 -18.63
C ALA A 43 16.27 -2.41 -17.42
N TRP A 44 16.60 -1.17 -17.14
CA TRP A 44 17.46 -0.78 -16.02
C TRP A 44 18.83 -1.49 -16.01
N GLY A 45 19.40 -1.74 -17.20
CA GLY A 45 20.70 -2.42 -17.37
C GLY A 45 20.67 -3.95 -17.30
N GLY A 46 19.47 -4.56 -17.33
CA GLY A 46 19.29 -6.02 -17.32
C GLY A 46 19.46 -6.68 -15.94
N PRO A 47 19.33 -7.99 -15.81
CA PRO A 47 19.42 -8.72 -14.55
C PRO A 47 20.75 -8.54 -13.86
N ARG A 48 20.74 -8.24 -12.55
CA ARG A 48 21.95 -8.17 -11.76
C ARG A 48 22.47 -9.56 -11.45
N THR A 49 23.77 -9.74 -11.72
CA THR A 49 24.46 -11.03 -11.58
C THR A 49 25.10 -11.20 -10.19
N GLY A 50 25.18 -10.11 -9.40
CA GLY A 50 25.92 -10.06 -8.13
C GLY A 50 27.43 -9.88 -8.31
N GLN A 51 27.89 -9.65 -9.55
CA GLN A 51 29.30 -9.36 -9.87
C GLN A 51 29.56 -7.86 -10.11
N GLU A 52 28.49 -7.07 -10.12
CA GLU A 52 28.58 -5.63 -10.31
C GLU A 52 29.30 -4.96 -9.12
N PRO A 53 30.07 -3.89 -9.35
CA PRO A 53 30.81 -3.22 -8.29
C PRO A 53 29.90 -2.45 -7.30
N THR A 54 28.65 -2.21 -7.69
CA THR A 54 27.64 -1.45 -6.92
C THR A 54 26.32 -2.20 -6.88
N LEU A 55 25.47 -1.94 -5.88
CA LEU A 55 24.17 -2.59 -5.76
C LEU A 55 23.16 -2.06 -6.79
N SER A 56 23.20 -0.74 -7.07
CA SER A 56 22.37 -0.08 -8.09
C SER A 56 23.24 0.41 -9.25
N ASP A 57 22.61 0.92 -10.29
CA ASP A 57 23.28 1.51 -11.44
C ASP A 57 23.90 2.89 -11.14
N ARG A 58 23.55 3.50 -10.00
CA ARG A 58 23.98 4.83 -9.56
C ARG A 58 23.95 5.84 -10.70
N VAL A 59 22.75 6.15 -11.16
CA VAL A 59 22.52 7.09 -12.26
C VAL A 59 22.88 8.51 -11.86
N VAL A 60 22.80 8.81 -10.56
CA VAL A 60 22.99 10.14 -10.01
C VAL A 60 23.87 10.12 -8.75
N ASP A 61 24.71 11.16 -8.60
CA ASP A 61 25.50 11.39 -7.39
C ASP A 61 25.23 12.80 -6.86
N TYR A 62 24.92 12.89 -5.56
CA TYR A 62 24.70 14.14 -4.85
C TYR A 62 25.79 14.37 -3.82
N ARG A 63 26.45 15.52 -3.90
CA ARG A 63 27.31 16.04 -2.84
C ARG A 63 26.70 17.34 -2.35
N ILE A 64 26.19 17.36 -1.10
CA ILE A 64 25.42 18.48 -0.57
C ILE A 64 26.08 18.98 0.73
N GLN A 65 26.22 20.29 0.84
CA GLN A 65 26.54 20.96 2.10
C GLN A 65 25.39 21.90 2.44
N VAL A 66 24.80 21.74 3.63
CA VAL A 66 23.67 22.53 4.03
C VAL A 66 23.82 23.01 5.47
N SER A 67 23.42 24.25 5.73
CA SER A 67 23.32 24.84 7.07
C SER A 67 21.88 25.13 7.42
N LEU A 68 21.47 24.79 8.66
CA LEU A 68 20.16 25.12 9.25
C LEU A 68 20.29 26.36 10.14
N ASP A 69 19.44 27.36 9.91
CA ASP A 69 19.11 28.40 10.86
C ASP A 69 17.78 28.02 11.54
N PRO A 70 17.79 27.44 12.76
CA PRO A 70 16.59 26.92 13.37
C PRO A 70 15.66 28.01 13.95
N ASP A 71 16.14 29.22 14.14
CA ASP A 71 15.30 30.34 14.60
C ASP A 71 14.44 30.91 13.47
N LYS A 72 14.91 30.76 12.22
CA LYS A 72 14.20 31.16 11.01
C LYS A 72 13.61 29.98 10.26
N HIS A 73 13.93 28.75 10.65
CA HIS A 73 13.58 27.51 9.95
C HIS A 73 14.02 27.52 8.48
N THR A 74 15.21 28.06 8.20
CA THR A 74 15.75 28.18 6.85
C THR A 74 16.97 27.31 6.62
N LEU A 75 17.16 26.90 5.37
CA LEU A 75 18.29 26.16 4.89
C LEU A 75 19.07 26.98 3.87
N LYS A 76 20.40 26.91 3.93
CA LYS A 76 21.28 27.35 2.84
C LYS A 76 22.13 26.19 2.37
N GLY A 77 21.95 25.84 1.11
CA GLY A 77 22.57 24.66 0.51
C GLY A 77 23.49 24.96 -0.65
N LYS A 78 24.51 24.10 -0.78
CA LYS A 78 25.35 23.99 -1.97
C LYS A 78 25.34 22.53 -2.40
N GLN A 79 24.99 22.27 -3.65
CA GLN A 79 24.84 20.94 -4.20
C GLN A 79 25.68 20.79 -5.46
N GLN A 80 26.42 19.70 -5.54
CA GLN A 80 26.93 19.18 -6.81
C GLN A 80 26.09 17.97 -7.17
N LEU A 81 25.35 18.07 -8.26
CA LEU A 81 24.55 17.00 -8.83
C LEU A 81 25.26 16.48 -10.06
N THR A 82 25.75 15.25 -10.03
CA THR A 82 26.30 14.57 -11.22
C THR A 82 25.29 13.56 -11.73
N TRP A 83 24.87 13.72 -12.98
CA TRP A 83 23.88 12.87 -13.63
C TRP A 83 24.45 12.21 -14.88
N ARG A 84 24.10 10.93 -15.12
CA ARG A 84 24.52 10.15 -16.28
C ARG A 84 23.36 9.97 -17.26
N ASN A 85 23.57 10.36 -18.49
CA ASN A 85 22.63 10.11 -19.58
C ASN A 85 22.66 8.62 -19.98
N ARG A 86 21.62 7.88 -19.62
CA ARG A 86 21.44 6.46 -19.99
C ARG A 86 20.89 6.26 -21.40
N SER A 87 20.39 7.32 -22.07
CA SER A 87 19.76 7.22 -23.38
C SER A 87 20.76 7.11 -24.52
N ASP A 88 20.26 6.77 -25.68
CA ASP A 88 21.00 6.64 -26.95
C ASP A 88 21.16 7.96 -27.72
N ARG A 89 20.65 9.08 -27.16
CA ARG A 89 20.69 10.41 -27.76
C ARG A 89 21.26 11.47 -26.82
N PRO A 90 21.78 12.59 -27.37
CA PRO A 90 22.20 13.71 -26.52
C PRO A 90 21.01 14.33 -25.79
N VAL A 91 21.18 14.65 -24.50
CA VAL A 91 20.18 15.32 -23.65
C VAL A 91 20.57 16.79 -23.49
N ARG A 92 19.66 17.70 -23.83
CA ARG A 92 19.84 19.16 -23.76
C ARG A 92 19.11 19.83 -22.61
N SER A 93 18.10 19.15 -22.05
CA SER A 93 17.31 19.64 -20.91
C SER A 93 17.17 18.55 -19.88
N VAL A 94 17.31 18.90 -18.60
CA VAL A 94 17.00 18.02 -17.48
C VAL A 94 15.94 18.68 -16.60
N TYR A 95 15.24 17.88 -15.80
CA TYR A 95 14.15 18.37 -14.96
C TYR A 95 14.44 18.03 -13.51
N LEU A 96 14.23 19.02 -12.62
CA LEU A 96 14.38 18.85 -11.19
C LEU A 96 13.05 19.07 -10.48
N HIS A 97 12.82 18.28 -9.44
CA HIS A 97 11.76 18.52 -8.47
C HIS A 97 12.25 19.49 -7.39
N LEU A 98 11.44 20.48 -7.08
CA LEU A 98 11.60 21.43 -5.99
C LEU A 98 10.39 21.27 -5.06
N TYR A 99 10.29 20.12 -4.40
CA TYR A 99 9.08 19.69 -3.67
C TYR A 99 8.60 20.66 -2.59
N LEU A 100 9.51 21.37 -1.89
CA LEU A 100 9.11 22.37 -0.89
C LEU A 100 8.26 23.52 -1.49
N ASN A 101 8.31 23.74 -2.81
CA ASN A 101 7.48 24.73 -3.47
C ASN A 101 5.98 24.35 -3.50
N ALA A 102 5.62 23.10 -3.21
CA ALA A 102 4.23 22.70 -2.95
C ALA A 102 3.62 23.49 -1.79
N PHE A 103 4.44 23.94 -0.85
CA PHE A 103 4.04 24.69 0.35
C PHE A 103 4.31 26.19 0.25
N ARG A 104 4.63 26.71 -0.95
CA ARG A 104 4.99 28.12 -1.18
C ARG A 104 3.81 29.05 -1.06
N ASN A 105 2.67 28.65 -1.56
CA ASN A 105 1.41 29.39 -1.50
C ASN A 105 0.24 28.49 -1.91
N GLU A 106 -0.98 29.01 -1.79
CA GLU A 106 -2.21 28.28 -2.16
C GLU A 106 -2.36 27.98 -3.67
N GLY A 107 -1.50 28.50 -4.53
CA GLY A 107 -1.54 28.30 -5.97
C GLY A 107 -0.76 27.07 -6.46
N SER A 108 -0.17 26.27 -5.57
CA SER A 108 0.44 25.00 -5.93
C SER A 108 -0.61 23.94 -6.29
N THR A 109 -0.21 22.91 -7.02
CA THR A 109 -1.04 21.74 -7.33
C THR A 109 -1.56 21.11 -6.04
N PHE A 110 -0.69 20.88 -5.04
CA PHE A 110 -1.02 20.35 -3.73
C PHE A 110 -2.19 21.09 -3.04
N PHE A 111 -2.09 22.39 -2.85
CA PHE A 111 -3.14 23.18 -2.22
C PHE A 111 -4.37 23.40 -3.11
N SER A 112 -4.20 23.42 -4.42
CA SER A 112 -5.30 23.50 -5.36
C SER A 112 -6.19 22.27 -5.30
N GLU A 113 -5.61 21.09 -5.26
CA GLU A 113 -6.31 19.82 -5.09
C GLU A 113 -7.00 19.76 -3.72
N LYS A 114 -6.31 20.14 -2.64
CA LYS A 114 -6.89 20.19 -1.29
C LYS A 114 -8.17 21.03 -1.25
N ARG A 115 -8.16 22.21 -1.87
CA ARG A 115 -9.35 23.07 -1.95
C ARG A 115 -10.48 22.48 -2.78
N ASN A 116 -10.15 21.88 -3.90
CA ASN A 116 -11.13 21.42 -4.88
C ASN A 116 -11.78 20.10 -4.49
N LEU A 117 -11.04 19.22 -3.83
CA LEU A 117 -11.49 17.87 -3.48
C LEU A 117 -12.05 17.79 -2.06
N GLY A 118 -11.85 18.83 -1.21
CA GLY A 118 -12.38 18.87 0.16
C GLY A 118 -11.81 17.79 1.07
N PHE A 119 -10.58 17.36 0.84
CA PHE A 119 -9.92 16.33 1.62
C PHE A 119 -9.18 16.91 2.83
N ASP A 120 -9.33 16.24 3.95
CA ASP A 120 -8.61 16.50 5.18
C ASP A 120 -7.34 15.64 5.34
N PHE A 121 -6.90 15.00 4.27
CA PHE A 121 -5.68 14.21 4.28
C PHE A 121 -4.46 15.13 4.29
N ARG A 122 -3.49 14.82 5.15
CA ARG A 122 -2.20 15.53 5.29
C ARG A 122 -2.31 17.00 5.70
N SER A 123 -3.04 17.27 6.78
CA SER A 123 -3.16 18.52 7.52
C SER A 123 -4.42 19.35 7.31
N ASP A 124 -5.21 19.43 8.38
CA ASP A 124 -6.33 20.38 8.55
C ASP A 124 -5.87 21.74 9.07
N VAL A 125 -4.60 21.88 9.41
CA VAL A 125 -4.11 23.11 10.04
C VAL A 125 -3.87 24.16 8.96
N PRO A 126 -4.59 25.28 8.98
CA PRO A 126 -4.36 26.36 8.03
C PRO A 126 -2.96 26.96 8.23
N MET A 127 -2.26 27.19 7.12
CA MET A 127 -0.96 27.86 7.13
C MET A 127 -1.13 29.32 7.54
N LYS A 128 -0.28 29.79 8.45
CA LYS A 128 -0.23 31.19 8.91
C LYS A 128 0.93 31.91 8.25
N ASP A 129 0.93 33.21 8.38
CA ASP A 129 2.07 34.05 7.95
C ASP A 129 3.37 33.54 8.63
N GLY A 130 4.39 33.28 7.80
CA GLY A 130 5.69 32.75 8.25
C GLY A 130 5.75 31.21 8.36
N GLU A 131 4.65 30.47 8.15
CA GLU A 131 4.61 29.01 8.22
C GLU A 131 4.73 28.32 6.84
N TRP A 132 4.76 29.11 5.75
CA TRP A 132 4.90 28.61 4.38
C TRP A 132 6.31 28.07 4.12
N GLY A 133 6.41 27.06 3.24
CA GLY A 133 7.68 26.48 2.82
C GLY A 133 8.00 26.79 1.36
N TRP A 134 9.28 26.89 1.01
CA TRP A 134 9.71 27.10 -0.37
C TRP A 134 11.18 26.71 -0.55
N ILE A 135 11.61 26.55 -1.80
CA ILE A 135 13.00 26.36 -2.20
C ILE A 135 13.25 27.12 -3.50
N ASP A 136 14.34 27.91 -3.51
CA ASP A 136 14.79 28.66 -4.67
C ASP A 136 16.25 28.30 -5.00
N MET A 137 16.54 27.93 -6.25
CA MET A 137 17.89 27.76 -6.76
C MET A 137 18.43 29.13 -7.16
N THR A 138 19.30 29.67 -6.32
CA THR A 138 19.87 31.01 -6.52
C THR A 138 20.96 31.07 -7.58
N ARG A 139 21.59 29.93 -7.87
CA ARG A 139 22.61 29.78 -8.91
C ARG A 139 22.63 28.33 -9.41
N VAL A 140 22.63 28.17 -10.73
CA VAL A 140 22.84 26.87 -11.40
C VAL A 140 23.88 27.03 -12.48
N MET A 141 24.92 26.22 -12.43
CA MET A 141 26.03 26.26 -13.38
C MET A 141 26.34 24.87 -13.93
N GLN A 142 26.65 24.81 -15.23
CA GLN A 142 27.22 23.63 -15.89
C GLN A 142 28.61 23.99 -16.46
N ALA A 143 29.66 23.35 -16.04
CA ALA A 143 31.05 23.63 -16.51
C ALA A 143 31.41 25.13 -16.50
N GLY A 144 30.96 25.87 -15.50
CA GLY A 144 31.19 27.31 -15.36
C GLY A 144 30.24 28.22 -16.14
N ALA A 145 29.32 27.68 -16.95
CA ALA A 145 28.30 28.46 -17.66
C ALA A 145 26.97 28.46 -16.89
N PRO A 146 26.24 29.58 -16.83
CA PRO A 146 24.94 29.64 -16.15
C PRO A 146 23.90 28.82 -16.94
N VAL A 147 23.04 28.10 -16.19
CA VAL A 147 21.96 27.27 -16.74
C VAL A 147 20.63 27.99 -16.59
N PRO A 148 19.91 28.26 -17.70
CA PRO A 148 18.57 28.82 -17.66
C PRO A 148 17.59 27.87 -16.94
N GLN A 149 16.64 28.46 -16.20
CA GLN A 149 15.64 27.76 -15.39
C GLN A 149 14.24 28.20 -15.88
N THR A 150 13.34 27.23 -16.07
CA THR A 150 11.95 27.48 -16.47
C THR A 150 11.04 26.53 -15.69
N PHE A 151 10.07 27.05 -14.91
CA PHE A 151 9.06 26.20 -14.25
C PHE A 151 8.10 25.63 -15.29
N VAL A 152 7.76 24.37 -15.11
CA VAL A 152 6.88 23.61 -16.00
C VAL A 152 5.85 22.83 -15.19
N GLN A 153 4.71 22.53 -15.80
CA GLN A 153 3.62 21.78 -15.18
C GLN A 153 3.32 20.52 -16.03
N PRO A 154 4.05 19.42 -15.81
CA PRO A 154 3.90 18.18 -16.58
C PRO A 154 2.50 17.58 -16.54
N ASP A 155 1.80 17.70 -15.42
CA ASP A 155 0.47 17.15 -15.17
C ASP A 155 -0.66 18.16 -15.44
N ASN A 156 -0.35 19.27 -16.12
CA ASN A 156 -1.28 20.34 -16.41
C ASN A 156 -1.86 21.03 -15.15
N GLY A 157 -1.12 21.05 -14.06
CA GLY A 157 -1.47 21.78 -12.85
C GLY A 157 -1.52 23.30 -13.03
N PRO A 158 -1.80 24.07 -11.96
CA PRO A 158 -1.84 25.52 -12.04
C PRO A 158 -0.52 26.11 -12.54
N SER A 159 -0.57 27.12 -13.40
CA SER A 159 0.63 27.84 -13.90
C SER A 159 1.45 28.52 -12.79
N THR A 160 0.91 28.58 -11.59
CA THR A 160 1.56 29.07 -10.37
C THR A 160 2.32 27.98 -9.61
N ASP A 161 2.20 26.70 -10.02
CA ASP A 161 2.99 25.62 -9.46
C ASP A 161 4.47 25.78 -9.85
N MET A 162 5.33 25.61 -8.86
CA MET A 162 6.79 25.76 -9.00
C MET A 162 7.53 24.50 -8.51
N THR A 163 6.86 23.35 -8.49
CA THR A 163 7.44 22.10 -7.97
C THR A 163 8.32 21.39 -8.99
N VAL A 164 8.18 21.69 -10.29
CA VAL A 164 9.03 21.14 -11.35
C VAL A 164 9.70 22.26 -12.14
N VAL A 165 11.02 22.15 -12.32
CA VAL A 165 11.82 23.11 -13.08
C VAL A 165 12.63 22.41 -14.18
N ARG A 166 12.55 22.94 -15.38
CA ARG A 166 13.40 22.58 -16.52
C ARG A 166 14.69 23.39 -16.47
N LEU A 167 15.81 22.71 -16.71
CA LEU A 167 17.13 23.30 -16.85
C LEU A 167 17.64 23.10 -18.28
N ASP A 168 17.86 24.18 -19.00
CA ASP A 168 18.40 24.15 -20.37
C ASP A 168 19.92 24.15 -20.34
N LEU A 169 20.50 22.97 -20.62
CA LEU A 169 21.94 22.73 -20.48
C LEU A 169 22.75 23.46 -21.58
N PRO A 170 23.69 24.35 -21.24
CA PRO A 170 24.62 24.97 -22.20
C PRO A 170 25.40 23.94 -23.02
N GLN A 171 25.68 22.78 -22.44
CA GLN A 171 26.36 21.67 -23.13
C GLN A 171 25.47 20.42 -23.04
N ALA A 172 25.08 19.88 -24.20
CA ALA A 172 24.33 18.64 -24.26
C ALA A 172 25.13 17.47 -23.68
N VAL A 173 24.46 16.60 -22.94
CA VAL A 173 25.06 15.39 -22.38
C VAL A 173 24.97 14.27 -23.42
N ALA A 174 26.11 13.83 -23.93
CA ALA A 174 26.17 12.76 -24.93
C ALA A 174 25.63 11.42 -24.37
N PRO A 175 25.20 10.48 -25.25
CA PRO A 175 24.86 9.12 -24.85
C PRO A 175 25.93 8.47 -23.95
N GLY A 176 25.52 7.94 -22.81
CA GLY A 176 26.43 7.35 -21.81
C GLY A 176 27.33 8.34 -21.08
N GLY A 177 27.32 9.61 -21.47
CA GLY A 177 28.09 10.68 -20.83
C GLY A 177 27.45 11.15 -19.51
N SER A 178 28.19 11.92 -18.74
CA SER A 178 27.71 12.52 -17.49
C SER A 178 27.92 14.04 -17.51
N THR A 179 27.13 14.72 -16.72
CA THR A 179 27.27 16.16 -16.45
C THR A 179 27.21 16.43 -14.97
N THR A 180 27.89 17.47 -14.51
CA THR A 180 27.79 17.96 -13.14
C THR A 180 27.20 19.37 -13.15
N LEU A 181 26.19 19.55 -12.32
CA LEU A 181 25.55 20.84 -12.05
C LEU A 181 25.97 21.31 -10.65
N ASP A 182 26.53 22.52 -10.58
CA ASP A 182 26.77 23.22 -9.32
C ASP A 182 25.57 24.11 -9.01
N ILE A 183 24.87 23.83 -7.91
CA ILE A 183 23.62 24.48 -7.52
C ILE A 183 23.79 25.11 -6.14
N ASP A 184 23.53 26.40 -6.03
CA ASP A 184 23.32 27.06 -4.73
C ASP A 184 21.82 27.26 -4.54
N PHE A 185 21.31 26.98 -3.35
CA PHE A 185 19.88 27.12 -3.05
C PHE A 185 19.63 27.63 -1.63
N ASP A 186 18.55 28.37 -1.48
CA ASP A 186 17.96 28.77 -0.21
C ASP A 186 16.57 28.12 -0.08
N ALA A 187 16.21 27.69 1.14
CA ALA A 187 14.90 27.12 1.41
C ALA A 187 14.36 27.56 2.76
N GLN A 188 13.03 27.67 2.83
CA GLN A 188 12.25 27.85 4.04
C GLN A 188 11.47 26.58 4.31
N LEU A 189 11.63 26.01 5.49
CA LEU A 189 10.81 24.87 5.90
C LEU A 189 9.40 25.35 6.27
N PRO A 190 8.35 24.64 5.87
CA PRO A 190 6.99 24.92 6.33
C PRO A 190 6.83 24.50 7.79
N ARG A 191 5.80 24.99 8.46
CA ARG A 191 5.27 24.28 9.61
C ARG A 191 4.96 22.85 9.17
N VAL A 192 5.20 21.85 10.03
CA VAL A 192 5.02 20.44 9.65
C VAL A 192 3.72 20.23 8.88
N ILE A 193 3.86 19.77 7.65
CA ILE A 193 2.80 19.43 6.72
C ILE A 193 3.33 18.36 5.75
N ALA A 194 2.51 17.41 5.40
CA ALA A 194 2.87 16.35 4.44
C ALA A 194 4.29 15.79 4.68
N ARG A 195 4.55 15.42 5.93
CA ARG A 195 5.76 14.70 6.38
C ARG A 195 7.07 15.48 6.25
N THR A 196 7.03 16.81 6.17
CA THR A 196 8.23 17.69 6.22
C THR A 196 7.94 18.97 6.99
N GLY A 197 8.97 19.62 7.53
CA GLY A 197 8.84 20.90 8.17
C GLY A 197 9.31 20.94 9.61
N TYR A 198 8.79 21.93 10.37
CA TYR A 198 9.19 22.18 11.75
C TYR A 198 8.00 22.29 12.69
N PHE A 199 8.25 22.00 13.98
CA PHE A 199 7.41 22.41 15.11
C PHE A 199 8.29 22.73 16.32
N GLY A 200 8.32 23.99 16.73
CA GLY A 200 9.26 24.45 17.76
C GLY A 200 10.72 24.22 17.34
N SER A 201 11.49 23.48 18.15
CA SER A 201 12.87 23.11 17.81
C SER A 201 12.98 21.84 16.95
N PHE A 202 11.91 21.07 16.85
CA PHE A 202 11.89 19.86 16.01
C PHE A 202 11.85 20.24 14.54
N HIS A 203 12.73 19.65 13.76
CA HIS A 203 12.78 19.75 12.31
C HIS A 203 12.86 18.35 11.69
N LEU A 204 11.93 18.03 10.81
CA LEU A 204 12.02 16.91 9.86
C LEU A 204 12.24 17.50 8.48
N ILE A 205 13.40 17.24 7.92
CA ILE A 205 13.87 17.90 6.68
C ILE A 205 13.93 16.84 5.59
N ALA A 206 12.86 16.83 4.81
CA ALA A 206 12.65 15.89 3.73
C ALA A 206 12.25 16.61 2.46
N GLN A 207 12.58 16.05 1.29
CA GLN A 207 12.31 16.62 -0.01
C GLN A 207 12.84 18.07 -0.17
N TRP A 208 14.01 18.34 0.41
CA TRP A 208 14.54 19.64 0.76
C TRP A 208 15.64 20.17 -0.19
N PHE A 209 16.05 19.38 -1.17
CA PHE A 209 17.09 19.70 -2.14
C PHE A 209 16.58 19.54 -3.57
N PRO A 210 17.17 20.24 -4.56
CA PRO A 210 16.83 20.04 -5.97
C PRO A 210 17.12 18.60 -6.40
N LYS A 211 16.08 17.82 -6.69
CA LYS A 211 16.14 16.39 -7.00
C LYS A 211 15.85 16.15 -8.47
N ILE A 212 16.75 15.46 -9.20
CA ILE A 212 16.54 15.17 -10.62
C ILE A 212 15.42 14.15 -10.84
N GLY A 213 14.62 14.35 -11.87
CA GLY A 213 13.61 13.41 -12.33
C GLY A 213 14.19 12.17 -12.99
N VAL A 214 13.38 11.18 -13.24
CA VAL A 214 13.79 9.90 -13.85
C VAL A 214 13.62 9.97 -15.37
N LEU A 215 14.69 9.62 -16.10
CA LEU A 215 14.63 9.40 -17.54
C LEU A 215 14.36 7.92 -17.83
N GLU A 216 13.13 7.59 -18.17
CA GLU A 216 12.74 6.24 -18.58
C GLU A 216 13.10 5.99 -20.05
N LEU A 217 13.62 4.80 -20.33
CA LEU A 217 14.08 4.39 -21.65
C LEU A 217 13.15 3.36 -22.29
N PRO A 218 13.23 3.12 -23.62
CA PRO A 218 12.43 2.09 -24.27
C PRO A 218 12.55 0.74 -23.58
N GLY A 219 11.41 0.14 -23.27
CA GLY A 219 11.33 -1.13 -22.54
C GLY A 219 11.33 -1.01 -21.02
N GLU A 220 11.42 0.19 -20.45
CA GLU A 220 11.27 0.46 -19.03
C GLU A 220 9.84 0.95 -18.76
N ARG A 221 9.12 0.31 -17.83
CA ARG A 221 7.76 0.73 -17.40
C ARG A 221 6.82 1.10 -18.56
N GLY A 222 6.79 0.28 -19.62
CA GLY A 222 5.94 0.51 -20.80
C GLY A 222 6.39 1.64 -21.72
N ALA A 223 7.52 2.28 -21.49
CA ALA A 223 8.06 3.30 -22.39
C ALA A 223 8.46 2.67 -23.73
N THR A 224 8.07 3.34 -24.84
CA THR A 224 8.43 2.95 -26.21
C THR A 224 9.49 3.87 -26.83
N ALA A 225 9.71 5.03 -26.19
CA ALA A 225 10.75 6.00 -26.50
C ALA A 225 11.25 6.60 -25.19
N PRO A 226 12.43 7.23 -25.16
CA PRO A 226 12.87 7.96 -23.98
C PRO A 226 11.84 9.00 -23.56
N ARG A 227 11.54 9.09 -22.25
CA ARG A 227 10.60 10.06 -21.69
C ARG A 227 11.04 10.47 -20.27
N TRP A 228 10.83 11.73 -19.93
CA TRP A 228 11.01 12.19 -18.56
C TRP A 228 9.79 11.84 -17.72
N ASN A 229 9.98 11.10 -16.66
CA ASN A 229 8.97 10.83 -15.66
C ASN A 229 9.16 11.82 -14.51
N VAL A 230 8.37 12.87 -14.54
CA VAL A 230 8.35 13.96 -13.55
C VAL A 230 6.94 14.46 -13.41
N HIS A 231 6.51 14.71 -12.18
CA HIS A 231 5.16 15.13 -11.81
C HIS A 231 5.21 16.32 -10.87
N GLU A 232 4.18 17.18 -10.89
CA GLU A 232 3.97 18.14 -9.83
C GLU A 232 3.78 17.39 -8.50
N PHE A 233 3.94 18.07 -7.36
CA PHE A 233 3.64 17.48 -6.08
C PHE A 233 2.14 17.55 -5.81
N HIS A 234 1.47 16.40 -5.91
CA HIS A 234 0.04 16.24 -5.70
C HIS A 234 -0.31 16.05 -4.22
N LEU A 235 -1.58 16.27 -3.85
CA LEU A 235 -2.07 16.06 -2.48
C LEU A 235 -1.89 14.61 -2.02
N HIS A 236 -2.18 13.67 -2.91
CA HIS A 236 -1.98 12.25 -2.73
C HIS A 236 -0.88 11.77 -3.67
N SER A 237 0.36 12.04 -3.34
CA SER A 237 1.49 11.46 -4.05
C SER A 237 2.65 11.23 -3.09
N GLU A 238 3.43 10.24 -3.40
CA GLU A 238 4.74 9.99 -2.82
C GLU A 238 5.81 10.39 -3.86
N PHE A 239 6.89 9.65 -4.01
CA PHE A 239 8.05 10.12 -4.74
C PHE A 239 8.57 9.08 -5.72
N TYR A 240 9.38 9.54 -6.69
CA TYR A 240 10.05 8.68 -7.66
C TYR A 240 11.38 9.31 -8.08
N ALA A 241 12.47 8.58 -7.93
CA ALA A 241 13.82 9.04 -8.29
C ALA A 241 14.76 7.89 -8.59
N ASP A 242 15.80 8.15 -9.40
CA ASP A 242 16.88 7.21 -9.71
C ASP A 242 17.77 6.91 -8.50
N PHE A 243 18.27 5.68 -8.41
CA PHE A 243 19.29 5.31 -7.45
C PHE A 243 20.60 6.05 -7.68
N GLY A 244 21.22 6.43 -6.57
CA GLY A 244 22.48 7.15 -6.61
C GLY A 244 23.30 7.04 -5.33
N SER A 245 24.21 8.01 -5.18
CA SER A 245 25.03 8.18 -3.99
C SER A 245 24.78 9.55 -3.39
N TYR A 246 24.76 9.61 -2.07
CA TYR A 246 24.58 10.83 -1.30
C TYR A 246 25.75 11.01 -0.34
N ASP A 247 26.43 12.16 -0.43
CA ASP A 247 27.48 12.61 0.48
C ASP A 247 27.07 13.97 1.02
N VAL A 248 26.47 13.97 2.22
CA VAL A 248 25.77 15.13 2.77
C VAL A 248 26.45 15.60 4.05
N THR A 249 26.82 16.88 4.08
CA THR A 249 27.32 17.56 5.28
C THR A 249 26.24 18.49 5.85
N LEU A 250 25.81 18.20 7.06
CA LEU A 250 24.80 18.94 7.80
C LEU A 250 25.49 19.84 8.83
N ASP A 251 25.29 21.14 8.77
CA ASP A 251 25.82 22.13 9.70
C ASP A 251 24.67 22.69 10.54
N VAL A 252 24.64 22.38 11.82
CA VAL A 252 23.57 22.75 12.76
C VAL A 252 24.16 23.37 14.03
N PRO A 253 23.39 24.16 14.84
CA PRO A 253 23.86 24.59 16.16
C PRO A 253 24.20 23.38 17.04
N SER A 254 25.27 23.51 17.86
CA SER A 254 25.84 22.37 18.60
C SER A 254 24.92 21.73 19.63
N GLU A 255 23.87 22.42 20.01
CA GLU A 255 22.83 21.92 20.92
C GLU A 255 21.82 20.97 20.25
N TYR A 256 21.80 20.91 18.92
CA TYR A 256 20.90 20.05 18.15
C TYR A 256 21.47 18.64 17.97
N ARG A 257 20.65 17.64 18.26
CA ARG A 257 20.94 16.25 17.89
C ARG A 257 20.40 15.97 16.49
N VAL A 258 21.17 15.25 15.70
CA VAL A 258 20.89 14.98 14.29
C VAL A 258 20.75 13.49 14.06
N GLY A 259 19.76 13.10 13.23
CA GLY A 259 19.68 11.79 12.57
C GLY A 259 19.44 11.98 11.09
N ALA A 260 19.94 11.05 10.25
CA ALA A 260 19.81 11.17 8.82
C ALA A 260 19.82 9.81 8.12
N THR A 261 19.44 9.80 6.85
CA THR A 261 19.71 8.71 5.91
C THR A 261 21.20 8.40 5.91
N GLY A 262 21.54 7.10 5.96
CA GLY A 262 22.91 6.62 5.78
C GLY A 262 23.81 6.64 7.02
N GLU A 263 25.07 6.39 6.78
CA GLU A 263 26.08 6.20 7.81
C GLU A 263 26.81 7.50 8.15
N LEU A 264 26.86 7.85 9.46
CA LEU A 264 27.66 8.96 9.95
C LEU A 264 29.15 8.67 9.75
N GLN A 265 29.86 9.59 9.10
CA GLN A 265 31.27 9.45 8.76
C GLN A 265 32.16 10.16 9.78
N GLY A 266 32.95 9.38 10.50
CA GLY A 266 33.87 9.91 11.51
C GLY A 266 33.19 10.53 12.72
N THR A 267 33.92 11.40 13.42
CA THR A 267 33.36 12.17 14.55
C THR A 267 32.91 13.54 14.06
N PRO A 268 31.69 14.00 14.40
CA PRO A 268 31.25 15.35 14.08
C PRO A 268 32.23 16.41 14.61
N THR A 269 32.43 17.46 13.82
CA THR A 269 33.39 18.52 14.15
C THR A 269 32.64 19.78 14.62
N THR A 270 33.00 20.28 15.79
CA THR A 270 32.40 21.48 16.37
C THR A 270 33.35 22.69 16.28
N ALA A 271 32.83 23.80 15.75
CA ALA A 271 33.50 25.10 15.72
C ALA A 271 32.44 26.22 15.77
N ASP A 272 32.79 27.32 16.42
CA ASP A 272 31.95 28.55 16.48
C ASP A 272 30.49 28.28 16.89
N GLY A 273 30.26 27.36 17.85
CA GLY A 273 28.92 27.02 18.37
C GLY A 273 28.08 26.18 17.40
N ARG A 274 28.67 25.65 16.35
CA ARG A 274 28.02 24.78 15.36
C ARG A 274 28.75 23.45 15.23
N THR A 275 27.99 22.41 14.87
CA THR A 275 28.53 21.06 14.66
C THR A 275 28.22 20.59 13.25
N ARG A 276 29.23 20.08 12.59
CA ARG A 276 29.12 19.49 11.24
C ARG A 276 29.09 17.98 11.32
N HIS A 277 28.03 17.39 10.74
CA HIS A 277 27.83 15.96 10.61
C HIS A 277 27.90 15.58 9.13
N ARG A 278 28.75 14.62 8.77
CA ARG A 278 28.82 14.11 7.40
C ARG A 278 28.20 12.72 7.34
N TYR A 279 27.16 12.56 6.52
CA TYR A 279 26.52 11.28 6.25
C TYR A 279 26.77 10.85 4.82
N VAL A 280 26.99 9.55 4.62
CA VAL A 280 27.17 8.97 3.28
C VAL A 280 26.27 7.75 3.17
N GLN A 281 25.51 7.70 2.06
CA GLN A 281 24.75 6.53 1.67
C GLN A 281 24.85 6.32 0.17
N HIS A 282 25.10 5.08 -0.20
CA HIS A 282 25.10 4.63 -1.59
C HIS A 282 23.89 3.76 -1.87
N ASP A 283 23.52 3.71 -3.18
CA ASP A 283 22.48 2.83 -3.67
C ASP A 283 21.09 3.11 -3.03
N VAL A 284 20.79 4.41 -2.87
CA VAL A 284 19.50 4.95 -2.43
C VAL A 284 19.03 6.04 -3.39
N HIS A 285 17.77 6.40 -3.33
CA HIS A 285 17.13 7.37 -4.23
C HIS A 285 16.62 8.63 -3.51
N ASP A 286 16.84 8.73 -2.21
CA ASP A 286 16.48 9.90 -1.41
C ASP A 286 17.39 10.10 -0.20
N PHE A 287 17.32 11.29 0.41
CA PHE A 287 18.05 11.63 1.62
C PHE A 287 17.22 12.56 2.50
N ALA A 288 16.83 12.08 3.67
CA ALA A 288 16.13 12.88 4.69
C ALA A 288 16.95 12.95 5.98
N TRP A 289 16.64 13.94 6.82
CA TRP A 289 17.28 14.11 8.10
C TRP A 289 16.37 14.85 9.08
N THR A 290 16.70 14.74 10.36
CA THR A 290 16.02 15.43 11.45
C THR A 290 17.02 16.11 12.38
N ALA A 291 16.58 17.20 12.99
CA ALA A 291 17.34 17.90 14.02
C ALA A 291 16.41 18.43 15.11
N ASP A 292 16.73 18.14 16.37
CA ASP A 292 16.03 18.70 17.53
C ASP A 292 16.98 18.82 18.73
N LYS A 293 16.92 19.95 19.42
CA LYS A 293 17.66 20.14 20.68
C LYS A 293 17.04 19.41 21.87
N ASN A 294 15.75 19.02 21.74
CA ASN A 294 15.03 18.34 22.80
C ASN A 294 15.10 16.80 22.70
N TYR A 295 15.74 16.24 21.67
CA TYR A 295 15.92 14.80 21.63
C TYR A 295 16.66 14.29 22.87
N ALA A 296 16.12 13.24 23.50
CA ALA A 296 16.82 12.48 24.53
C ALA A 296 18.09 11.83 23.97
N GLU A 297 18.89 11.20 24.83
CA GLU A 297 19.98 10.33 24.34
C GLU A 297 19.38 9.21 23.48
N PRO A 298 19.87 9.01 22.24
CA PRO A 298 19.33 8.03 21.34
C PRO A 298 19.38 6.61 21.91
N LEU A 299 18.28 5.86 21.75
CA LEU A 299 18.30 4.43 22.03
C LEU A 299 18.98 3.71 20.88
N LEU A 300 20.01 2.92 21.23
CA LEU A 300 20.80 2.18 20.23
C LEU A 300 20.45 0.69 20.26
N GLY A 301 20.49 0.05 19.11
CA GLY A 301 20.34 -1.37 18.95
C GLY A 301 21.18 -1.90 17.77
N ASP A 302 21.37 -3.20 17.78
CA ASP A 302 22.09 -3.92 16.73
C ASP A 302 21.19 -5.04 16.20
N TRP A 303 21.39 -5.36 14.92
CA TRP A 303 20.79 -6.54 14.32
C TRP A 303 21.78 -7.21 13.37
N THR A 304 21.69 -8.54 13.28
CA THR A 304 22.47 -9.36 12.33
C THR A 304 21.57 -10.45 11.76
N GLY A 305 21.67 -10.68 10.46
CA GLY A 305 20.92 -11.72 9.77
C GLY A 305 21.69 -12.32 8.59
N PRO A 306 21.27 -13.51 8.12
CA PRO A 306 21.95 -14.21 7.02
C PRO A 306 22.01 -13.37 5.75
N GLY A 307 23.19 -13.22 5.17
CA GLY A 307 23.40 -12.49 3.91
C GLY A 307 23.32 -10.98 4.02
N SER A 308 22.98 -10.43 5.19
CA SER A 308 22.94 -8.98 5.47
C SER A 308 24.22 -8.54 6.19
N PRO A 309 24.69 -7.30 5.99
CA PRO A 309 25.69 -6.73 6.86
C PRO A 309 25.13 -6.53 8.27
N PRO A 310 25.99 -6.40 9.31
CA PRO A 310 25.51 -5.95 10.62
C PRO A 310 24.84 -4.58 10.53
N VAL A 311 23.65 -4.44 11.10
CA VAL A 311 22.84 -3.22 11.05
C VAL A 311 22.86 -2.53 12.41
N LYS A 312 23.22 -1.24 12.41
CA LYS A 312 23.10 -0.36 13.57
C LYS A 312 21.74 0.34 13.53
N ILE A 313 20.97 0.21 14.60
CA ILE A 313 19.67 0.85 14.72
C ILE A 313 19.78 1.98 15.72
N ARG A 314 19.23 3.12 15.37
CA ARG A 314 19.24 4.32 16.20
C ARG A 314 17.82 4.89 16.28
N VAL A 315 17.25 4.96 17.50
CA VAL A 315 15.93 5.56 17.74
C VAL A 315 16.10 6.93 18.37
N LEU A 316 15.62 7.95 17.67
CA LEU A 316 15.58 9.35 18.15
C LEU A 316 14.18 9.63 18.67
N TYR A 317 14.08 10.20 19.86
CA TYR A 317 12.80 10.50 20.49
C TYR A 317 12.90 11.66 21.46
N PRO A 318 11.85 12.49 21.58
CA PRO A 318 11.75 13.47 22.66
C PRO A 318 11.43 12.77 24.00
N PRO A 319 11.86 13.33 25.15
CA PRO A 319 11.72 12.67 26.46
C PRO A 319 10.31 12.23 26.83
N GLU A 320 9.30 12.98 26.43
CA GLU A 320 7.87 12.70 26.69
C GLU A 320 7.38 11.41 26.02
N PHE A 321 7.99 11.02 24.89
CA PHE A 321 7.64 9.81 24.14
C PHE A 321 8.63 8.65 24.36
N LYS A 322 9.38 8.68 25.46
CA LYS A 322 10.31 7.59 25.82
C LYS A 322 9.67 6.20 25.81
N ALA A 323 8.36 6.12 26.13
CA ALA A 323 7.63 4.86 26.12
C ALA A 323 7.54 4.19 24.73
N SER A 324 7.61 4.99 23.65
CA SER A 324 7.59 4.49 22.27
C SER A 324 8.95 3.95 21.80
N ALA A 325 10.06 4.39 22.38
CA ALA A 325 11.40 4.13 21.85
C ALA A 325 11.79 2.63 21.85
N ALA A 326 11.61 1.93 22.96
CA ALA A 326 11.98 0.52 23.06
C ALA A 326 11.07 -0.42 22.25
N PRO A 327 9.73 -0.23 22.23
CA PRO A 327 8.86 -0.96 21.30
C PRO A 327 9.22 -0.73 19.82
N ALA A 328 9.46 0.51 19.40
CA ALA A 328 9.86 0.83 18.02
C ALA A 328 11.20 0.17 17.64
N LEU A 329 12.20 0.18 18.54
CA LEU A 329 13.44 -0.55 18.32
C LEU A 329 13.18 -2.05 18.11
N LYS A 330 12.34 -2.64 18.97
CA LYS A 330 12.03 -4.08 18.91
C LYS A 330 11.28 -4.44 17.62
N ALA A 331 10.28 -3.63 17.25
CA ALA A 331 9.53 -3.81 16.01
C ALA A 331 10.45 -3.71 14.78
N THR A 332 11.41 -2.76 14.77
CA THR A 332 12.42 -2.64 13.71
C THR A 332 13.31 -3.89 13.60
N GLN A 333 13.76 -4.45 14.74
CA GLN A 333 14.57 -5.68 14.74
C GLN A 333 13.78 -6.90 14.26
N ASP A 334 12.50 -6.98 14.64
CA ASP A 334 11.61 -8.05 14.21
C ASP A 334 11.31 -7.93 12.70
N SER A 335 11.09 -6.71 12.20
CA SER A 335 10.91 -6.43 10.78
C SER A 335 12.14 -6.78 9.95
N LEU A 336 13.34 -6.38 10.39
CA LEU A 336 14.60 -6.78 9.76
C LEU A 336 14.69 -8.32 9.63
N THR A 337 14.31 -9.03 10.67
CA THR A 337 14.31 -10.51 10.68
C THR A 337 13.27 -11.08 9.71
N TYR A 338 12.05 -10.56 9.75
CA TYR A 338 10.94 -11.07 8.96
C TYR A 338 11.13 -10.80 7.47
N PHE A 339 11.38 -9.54 7.09
CA PHE A 339 11.55 -9.15 5.70
C PHE A 339 12.80 -9.75 5.07
N SER A 340 13.93 -9.83 5.80
CA SER A 340 15.14 -10.50 5.29
C SER A 340 14.93 -11.99 5.03
N ARG A 341 14.11 -12.67 5.83
CA ARG A 341 13.79 -14.09 5.66
C ARG A 341 12.80 -14.33 4.53
N THR A 342 11.82 -13.46 4.38
CA THR A 342 10.67 -13.66 3.47
C THR A 342 10.87 -13.07 2.08
N LEU A 343 11.64 -12.00 1.94
CA LEU A 343 11.99 -11.35 0.68
C LEU A 343 13.46 -11.60 0.31
N GLY A 344 14.38 -11.06 1.09
CA GLY A 344 15.81 -11.19 0.85
C GLY A 344 16.65 -10.34 1.82
N PRO A 345 17.99 -10.49 1.82
CA PRO A 345 18.86 -9.81 2.76
C PRO A 345 18.72 -8.28 2.71
N TYR A 346 18.64 -7.64 3.89
CA TYR A 346 18.71 -6.18 3.99
C TYR A 346 20.13 -5.70 3.66
N PRO A 347 20.31 -4.78 2.71
CA PRO A 347 21.63 -4.50 2.15
C PRO A 347 22.41 -3.40 2.88
N TYR A 348 21.75 -2.59 3.72
CA TYR A 348 22.35 -1.43 4.36
C TYR A 348 22.85 -1.75 5.78
N ARG A 349 23.73 -0.85 6.32
CA ARG A 349 24.37 -1.03 7.63
C ARG A 349 23.72 -0.24 8.75
N THR A 350 22.71 0.56 8.44
CA THR A 350 22.10 1.46 9.40
C THR A 350 20.59 1.57 9.19
N VAL A 351 19.88 1.85 10.28
CA VAL A 351 18.47 2.28 10.28
C VAL A 351 18.32 3.36 11.36
N THR A 352 17.78 4.49 10.98
CA THR A 352 17.40 5.57 11.91
C THR A 352 15.88 5.63 12.02
N VAL A 353 15.37 5.49 13.23
CA VAL A 353 13.94 5.60 13.56
C VAL A 353 13.72 6.91 14.28
N VAL A 354 12.74 7.68 13.86
CA VAL A 354 12.37 8.96 14.48
C VAL A 354 10.98 8.86 15.09
N ILE A 355 10.88 9.15 16.37
CA ILE A 355 9.61 9.41 17.06
C ILE A 355 9.37 10.92 17.01
N PRO A 356 8.35 11.41 16.31
CA PRO A 356 8.09 12.84 16.16
C PRO A 356 7.78 13.52 17.50
N ALA A 357 8.06 14.81 17.57
CA ALA A 357 7.76 15.63 18.75
C ALA A 357 6.25 15.88 18.91
N HIS A 358 5.85 16.32 20.09
CA HIS A 358 4.47 16.72 20.37
C HIS A 358 3.99 17.78 19.36
N ASN A 359 2.75 17.64 18.88
CA ASN A 359 2.16 18.49 17.83
C ASN A 359 2.93 18.49 16.49
N ALA A 360 3.83 17.54 16.28
CA ALA A 360 4.48 17.28 15.00
C ALA A 360 4.11 15.88 14.46
N THR A 361 2.93 15.39 14.80
CA THR A 361 2.46 14.05 14.42
C THR A 361 2.35 13.85 12.90
N GLU A 362 2.15 14.93 12.14
CA GLU A 362 2.19 14.88 10.68
C GLU A 362 3.59 14.61 10.08
N ALA A 363 4.61 14.59 10.92
CA ALA A 363 5.94 14.09 10.56
C ALA A 363 6.06 12.57 10.71
N GLY A 364 5.08 11.90 11.33
CA GLY A 364 5.04 10.43 11.45
C GLY A 364 4.62 9.74 10.16
N GLY A 365 4.93 8.47 10.05
CA GLY A 365 4.55 7.67 8.89
C GLY A 365 5.26 8.09 7.61
N MET A 366 6.61 7.98 7.55
CA MET A 366 7.39 8.29 6.35
C MET A 366 8.68 7.47 6.25
N GLU A 367 8.94 6.99 5.06
CA GLU A 367 9.76 5.83 4.70
C GLU A 367 11.05 6.18 3.93
N TYR A 368 11.79 7.21 4.32
CA TYR A 368 13.04 7.53 3.62
C TYR A 368 14.08 6.40 3.73
N PRO A 369 14.91 6.17 2.70
CA PRO A 369 15.88 5.07 2.72
C PRO A 369 16.78 5.10 3.96
N THR A 370 16.82 3.99 4.71
CA THR A 370 17.53 3.83 6.00
C THR A 370 17.12 4.81 7.11
N PHE A 371 16.03 5.53 6.93
CA PHE A 371 15.53 6.56 7.84
C PHE A 371 14.01 6.61 7.73
N PHE A 372 13.30 6.35 8.80
CA PHE A 372 11.84 6.44 8.79
C PHE A 372 11.29 7.05 10.08
N THR A 373 10.04 7.52 10.02
CA THR A 373 9.38 8.13 11.17
C THR A 373 8.22 7.25 11.64
N ALA A 374 8.15 6.97 12.94
CA ALA A 374 7.12 6.17 13.58
C ALA A 374 6.11 7.06 14.33
N ASP A 375 5.16 6.43 15.02
CA ASP A 375 4.18 7.13 15.85
C ASP A 375 4.70 7.47 17.25
N SER A 376 4.07 8.48 17.88
CA SER A 376 4.42 9.02 19.18
C SER A 376 3.33 8.75 20.23
N PHE A 377 3.65 7.97 21.27
CA PHE A 377 2.74 7.71 22.39
C PHE A 377 3.44 7.92 23.73
N GLU A 378 2.81 8.67 24.64
CA GLU A 378 3.29 8.85 26.01
C GLU A 378 3.23 7.54 26.82
N GLN A 379 2.31 6.64 26.46
CA GLN A 379 2.12 5.34 27.10
C GLN A 379 1.87 4.26 26.06
N VAL A 380 2.59 3.16 26.19
CA VAL A 380 2.46 1.97 25.31
C VAL A 380 2.19 0.74 26.15
N PRO A 381 0.94 0.56 26.66
CA PRO A 381 0.57 -0.62 27.41
C PRO A 381 0.70 -1.88 26.53
N ALA A 382 1.37 -2.90 27.07
CA ALA A 382 1.59 -4.15 26.33
C ALA A 382 0.28 -4.75 25.79
N LEU A 383 0.29 -5.13 24.50
CA LEU A 383 -0.86 -5.69 23.76
C LEU A 383 -2.08 -4.76 23.68
N GLY A 384 -1.95 -3.48 24.02
CA GLY A 384 -3.00 -2.46 23.89
C GLY A 384 -3.07 -1.84 22.50
N LEU A 385 -4.02 -0.93 22.31
CA LEU A 385 -4.19 -0.23 21.03
C LEU A 385 -2.97 0.61 20.63
N ASN A 386 -2.35 1.34 21.58
CA ASN A 386 -1.15 2.12 21.29
C ASN A 386 0.04 1.22 20.92
N ALA A 387 0.14 0.02 21.53
CA ALA A 387 1.17 -0.94 21.15
C ALA A 387 0.91 -1.50 19.73
N LEU A 388 -0.35 -1.79 19.40
CA LEU A 388 -0.72 -2.20 18.04
C LEU A 388 -0.40 -1.09 17.02
N ALA A 389 -0.84 0.14 17.26
CA ALA A 389 -0.60 1.25 16.35
C ALA A 389 0.89 1.51 16.14
N LEU A 390 1.67 1.58 17.23
CA LEU A 390 3.11 1.81 17.16
C LEU A 390 3.85 0.69 16.44
N ASP A 391 3.54 -0.59 16.77
CA ASP A 391 4.16 -1.74 16.11
C ASP A 391 3.77 -1.75 14.62
N PHE A 392 2.48 -1.53 14.30
CA PHE A 392 1.98 -1.51 12.94
C PHE A 392 2.68 -0.44 12.09
N VAL A 393 2.67 0.83 12.51
CA VAL A 393 3.35 1.91 11.78
C VAL A 393 4.86 1.66 11.70
N THR A 394 5.51 1.15 12.77
CA THR A 394 6.95 0.86 12.72
C THR A 394 7.28 -0.27 11.74
N ILE A 395 6.45 -1.31 11.66
CA ILE A 395 6.61 -2.42 10.70
C ILE A 395 6.40 -1.89 9.28
N HIS A 396 5.35 -1.10 9.07
CA HIS A 396 4.99 -0.49 7.81
C HIS A 396 6.11 0.39 7.26
N GLU A 397 6.54 1.40 8.02
CA GLU A 397 7.59 2.33 7.60
C GLU A 397 8.95 1.64 7.37
N PHE A 398 9.26 0.61 8.16
CA PHE A 398 10.44 -0.22 7.88
C PHE A 398 10.25 -1.04 6.60
N GLY A 399 9.06 -1.57 6.36
CA GLY A 399 8.76 -2.43 5.21
C GLY A 399 8.94 -1.72 3.86
N HIS A 400 8.65 -0.41 3.82
CA HIS A 400 9.00 0.45 2.70
C HIS A 400 10.50 0.48 2.39
N GLY A 401 11.38 0.18 3.34
CA GLY A 401 12.79 -0.05 3.06
C GLY A 401 13.03 -1.14 2.00
N TYR A 402 12.07 -2.05 1.82
CA TYR A 402 12.04 -3.07 0.76
C TYR A 402 11.19 -2.66 -0.43
N PHE A 403 9.91 -2.24 -0.21
CA PHE A 403 8.92 -2.01 -1.28
C PHE A 403 9.02 -0.63 -1.95
N TYR A 404 9.82 0.27 -1.39
CA TYR A 404 10.19 1.53 -2.01
C TYR A 404 11.71 1.72 -2.02
N GLY A 405 12.37 1.52 -0.87
CA GLY A 405 13.80 1.78 -0.73
C GLY A 405 14.69 0.88 -1.60
N ILE A 406 14.30 -0.37 -1.85
CA ILE A 406 15.06 -1.35 -2.63
C ILE A 406 14.36 -1.70 -3.94
N LEU A 407 13.02 -1.90 -3.92
CA LEU A 407 12.16 -2.11 -5.08
C LEU A 407 11.52 -0.77 -5.43
N ALA A 408 12.29 0.14 -6.03
CA ALA A 408 11.93 1.54 -6.18
C ALA A 408 10.89 1.77 -7.28
N SER A 409 9.66 1.30 -7.06
CA SER A 409 8.53 1.54 -7.93
C SER A 409 8.20 3.03 -8.06
N ASN A 410 7.44 3.39 -9.08
CA ASN A 410 6.97 4.76 -9.25
C ASN A 410 5.70 4.97 -8.43
N GLU A 411 5.83 5.63 -7.30
CA GLU A 411 4.72 5.85 -6.36
C GLU A 411 3.71 6.90 -6.84
N PHE A 412 4.09 7.77 -7.77
CA PHE A 412 3.14 8.64 -8.44
C PHE A 412 2.13 7.83 -9.25
N GLU A 413 2.61 6.92 -10.08
CA GLU A 413 1.79 6.23 -11.08
C GLU A 413 1.23 4.89 -10.59
N GLU A 414 1.96 4.17 -9.72
CA GLU A 414 1.63 2.81 -9.28
C GLU A 414 1.83 2.61 -7.76
N PRO A 415 1.17 3.42 -6.90
CA PRO A 415 1.40 3.42 -5.45
C PRO A 415 1.08 2.09 -4.76
N MET A 416 0.29 1.21 -5.39
CA MET A 416 0.01 -0.12 -4.84
C MET A 416 1.25 -1.01 -4.69
N LEU A 417 2.32 -0.75 -5.46
CA LEU A 417 3.55 -1.55 -5.41
C LEU A 417 4.38 -1.25 -4.18
N ASP A 418 4.22 -0.08 -3.65
CA ASP A 418 4.80 0.35 -2.40
C ASP A 418 3.81 0.12 -1.25
N GLU A 419 2.85 1.00 -1.05
CA GLU A 419 1.90 1.01 0.04
C GLU A 419 1.10 -0.29 0.20
N GLY A 420 0.54 -0.76 -0.92
CA GLY A 420 -0.34 -1.92 -0.89
C GLY A 420 0.37 -3.25 -0.68
N LEU A 421 1.55 -3.44 -1.27
CA LEU A 421 2.35 -4.64 -1.02
C LEU A 421 2.95 -4.62 0.39
N ASN A 422 3.33 -3.45 0.87
CA ASN A 422 3.82 -3.28 2.22
C ASN A 422 2.74 -3.63 3.25
N GLU A 423 1.53 -3.06 3.11
CA GLU A 423 0.36 -3.39 3.93
C GLU A 423 0.06 -4.89 3.96
N TYR A 424 0.14 -5.56 2.82
CA TYR A 424 0.00 -7.01 2.74
C TYR A 424 1.08 -7.75 3.54
N TRP A 425 2.33 -7.27 3.50
CA TRP A 425 3.45 -7.87 4.23
C TRP A 425 3.35 -7.65 5.74
N ASP A 426 2.89 -6.47 6.16
CA ASP A 426 2.60 -6.14 7.57
C ASP A 426 1.58 -7.09 8.17
N GLN A 427 0.46 -7.29 7.47
CA GLN A 427 -0.58 -8.22 7.90
C GLN A 427 -0.08 -9.66 7.98
N ARG A 428 0.80 -10.07 7.08
CA ARG A 428 1.45 -11.39 7.14
C ARG A 428 2.37 -11.51 8.36
N MET A 429 3.14 -10.47 8.65
CA MET A 429 4.02 -10.45 9.82
C MET A 429 3.22 -10.51 11.13
N LEU A 430 2.16 -9.70 11.24
CA LEU A 430 1.26 -9.72 12.40
C LEU A 430 0.56 -11.07 12.57
N ARG A 431 0.14 -11.70 11.49
CA ARG A 431 -0.43 -13.05 11.48
C ARG A 431 0.56 -14.09 12.03
N GLU A 432 1.81 -14.08 11.56
CA GLU A 432 2.86 -14.99 12.06
C GLU A 432 3.14 -14.77 13.54
N ALA A 433 3.06 -13.51 14.01
CA ALA A 433 3.15 -13.16 15.43
C ALA A 433 1.91 -13.56 16.25
N GLY A 434 0.86 -14.13 15.63
CA GLY A 434 -0.34 -14.67 16.26
C GLY A 434 -1.44 -13.65 16.56
N ASN A 435 -1.46 -12.49 15.91
CA ASN A 435 -2.49 -11.44 16.05
C ASN A 435 -2.85 -11.17 17.53
N ARG A 436 -1.82 -11.02 18.36
CA ARG A 436 -1.92 -11.03 19.83
C ARG A 436 -2.55 -9.79 20.45
N TYR A 437 -2.75 -8.72 19.68
CA TYR A 437 -3.24 -7.46 20.20
C TYR A 437 -4.73 -7.51 20.54
N ILE A 438 -5.11 -6.79 21.59
CA ILE A 438 -6.47 -6.73 22.11
C ILE A 438 -7.07 -5.41 21.72
N VAL A 439 -8.03 -5.43 20.81
CA VAL A 439 -8.69 -4.24 20.25
C VAL A 439 -9.83 -3.81 21.17
N ALA A 440 -9.47 -3.34 22.36
CA ALA A 440 -10.43 -2.78 23.32
C ALA A 440 -9.76 -1.73 24.21
N PRO A 441 -10.50 -0.69 24.61
CA PRO A 441 -10.03 0.25 25.62
C PRO A 441 -9.66 -0.46 26.93
N GLU A 442 -8.69 0.09 27.68
CA GLU A 442 -8.15 -0.52 28.89
C GLU A 442 -9.23 -0.90 29.92
N TRP A 443 -10.26 -0.06 30.10
CA TRP A 443 -11.36 -0.36 31.01
C TRP A 443 -12.15 -1.62 30.65
N LEU A 444 -12.38 -1.89 29.37
CA LEU A 444 -12.98 -3.14 28.90
C LEU A 444 -12.06 -4.34 29.12
N ARG A 445 -10.76 -4.16 28.89
CA ARG A 445 -9.76 -5.20 29.12
C ARG A 445 -9.74 -5.63 30.60
N ARG A 446 -9.87 -4.66 31.53
CA ARG A 446 -9.97 -4.93 32.98
C ARG A 446 -11.24 -5.70 33.33
N LEU A 447 -12.31 -5.54 32.57
CA LEU A 447 -13.55 -6.30 32.71
C LEU A 447 -13.47 -7.71 32.05
N GLY A 448 -12.32 -8.09 31.51
CA GLY A 448 -12.13 -9.37 30.84
C GLY A 448 -12.60 -9.41 29.38
N VAL A 449 -13.03 -8.30 28.80
CA VAL A 449 -13.38 -8.19 27.37
C VAL A 449 -12.10 -8.04 26.57
N ARG A 450 -11.75 -9.07 25.82
CA ARG A 450 -10.50 -9.14 25.07
C ARG A 450 -10.73 -9.56 23.62
N PRO A 451 -11.38 -8.72 22.80
CA PRO A 451 -11.53 -9.00 21.38
C PRO A 451 -10.17 -8.96 20.70
N HIS A 452 -9.91 -9.93 19.87
CA HIS A 452 -8.78 -9.96 18.95
C HIS A 452 -9.30 -9.70 17.54
N LEU A 453 -8.51 -9.00 16.73
CA LEU A 453 -8.78 -8.92 15.31
C LEU A 453 -8.49 -10.27 14.65
N GLY A 454 -9.36 -10.65 13.72
CA GLY A 454 -9.06 -11.74 12.80
C GLY A 454 -7.97 -11.33 11.81
N GLU A 455 -7.44 -12.33 11.16
CA GLU A 455 -6.42 -12.16 10.13
C GLU A 455 -6.97 -11.38 8.94
N PHE A 456 -6.32 -10.31 8.55
CA PHE A 456 -6.74 -9.41 7.45
C PHE A 456 -8.17 -8.83 7.59
N GLU A 457 -8.77 -8.84 8.76
CA GLU A 457 -10.18 -8.38 8.91
C GLU A 457 -10.31 -6.86 8.78
N LEU A 458 -9.33 -6.09 9.23
CA LEU A 458 -9.32 -4.63 9.06
C LEU A 458 -9.16 -4.27 7.60
N GLU A 459 -8.22 -4.90 6.89
CA GLU A 459 -7.97 -4.66 5.49
C GLU A 459 -9.20 -5.01 4.63
N ARG A 460 -9.82 -6.14 4.94
CA ARG A 460 -11.06 -6.54 4.28
C ARG A 460 -12.21 -5.57 4.54
N LEU A 461 -12.30 -5.00 5.74
CA LEU A 461 -13.27 -3.97 6.06
C LEU A 461 -12.97 -2.67 5.31
N GLY A 462 -11.73 -2.21 5.32
CA GLY A 462 -11.26 -1.04 4.56
C GLY A 462 -11.55 -1.19 3.08
N ALA A 463 -11.15 -2.30 2.47
CA ALA A 463 -11.39 -2.60 1.06
C ALA A 463 -12.89 -2.58 0.65
N ARG A 464 -13.80 -2.75 1.60
CA ARG A 464 -15.25 -2.64 1.36
C ARG A 464 -15.78 -1.22 1.50
N LEU A 465 -15.10 -0.38 2.28
CA LEU A 465 -15.47 1.02 2.50
C LEU A 465 -14.86 1.94 1.43
N ASP A 466 -13.86 1.47 0.70
CA ASP A 466 -13.22 2.19 -0.40
C ASP A 466 -14.20 2.41 -1.56
N ASP A 467 -13.96 3.45 -2.33
CA ASP A 467 -14.74 3.71 -3.54
C ASP A 467 -14.52 2.58 -4.56
N PRO A 468 -15.58 1.84 -4.97
CA PRO A 468 -15.43 0.74 -5.90
C PRO A 468 -15.08 1.18 -7.33
N ALA A 469 -15.18 2.47 -7.64
CA ALA A 469 -14.81 3.00 -8.95
C ALA A 469 -13.29 3.13 -9.13
N ASP A 470 -12.54 3.26 -8.03
CA ASP A 470 -11.09 3.42 -8.06
C ASP A 470 -10.35 2.09 -7.94
N GLY A 471 -9.54 1.76 -8.94
CA GLY A 471 -8.71 0.56 -8.97
C GLY A 471 -7.44 0.69 -8.13
N THR A 472 -6.94 -0.44 -7.64
CA THR A 472 -5.65 -0.46 -6.93
C THR A 472 -4.49 -0.04 -7.83
N GLY A 473 -4.58 -0.32 -9.15
CA GLY A 473 -3.58 0.06 -10.14
C GLY A 473 -3.68 1.49 -10.65
N ALA A 474 -4.63 2.31 -10.15
CA ALA A 474 -4.72 3.73 -10.54
C ALA A 474 -3.58 4.55 -9.90
N ASN A 475 -3.24 5.69 -10.53
CA ASN A 475 -2.24 6.61 -9.98
C ASN A 475 -2.65 7.20 -8.62
N SER A 476 -1.73 7.88 -7.96
CA SER A 476 -1.95 8.36 -6.60
C SER A 476 -2.91 9.55 -6.51
N TRP A 477 -2.97 10.41 -7.53
CA TRP A 477 -3.69 11.70 -7.47
C TRP A 477 -5.04 11.75 -8.19
N GLY A 478 -5.27 10.95 -9.22
CA GLY A 478 -6.50 10.94 -10.03
C GLY A 478 -7.65 10.20 -9.38
N ARG A 479 -7.90 10.40 -8.08
CA ARG A 479 -8.88 9.65 -7.30
C ARG A 479 -10.09 10.47 -6.92
N LEU A 480 -11.25 9.81 -6.77
CA LEU A 480 -12.53 10.47 -6.55
C LEU A 480 -12.70 11.01 -5.12
N SER A 481 -12.02 10.43 -4.13
CA SER A 481 -12.14 10.80 -2.72
C SER A 481 -10.92 10.38 -1.90
N SER A 482 -10.79 10.87 -0.67
CA SER A 482 -9.74 10.41 0.26
C SER A 482 -9.88 8.93 0.60
N SER A 483 -11.11 8.42 0.71
CA SER A 483 -11.35 6.98 0.92
C SER A 483 -10.92 6.14 -0.29
N SER A 484 -10.89 6.71 -1.49
CA SER A 484 -10.36 6.06 -2.68
C SER A 484 -8.87 5.79 -2.59
N TYR A 485 -8.11 6.63 -1.88
CA TYR A 485 -6.70 6.37 -1.64
C TYR A 485 -6.48 5.17 -0.72
N GLY A 486 -7.41 4.88 0.20
CA GLY A 486 -7.43 3.66 1.01
C GLY A 486 -7.45 2.37 0.18
N ALA A 487 -7.92 2.42 -1.09
CA ALA A 487 -7.86 1.28 -2.00
C ALA A 487 -6.41 0.86 -2.31
N VAL A 488 -5.44 1.78 -2.26
CA VAL A 488 -4.02 1.48 -2.45
C VAL A 488 -3.52 0.52 -1.36
N TYR A 489 -3.94 0.73 -0.12
CA TYR A 489 -3.59 -0.08 1.05
C TYR A 489 -4.46 -1.32 1.18
N SER A 490 -5.65 -1.14 1.73
CA SER A 490 -6.52 -2.22 2.18
C SER A 490 -7.01 -3.13 1.06
N ARG A 491 -7.39 -2.57 -0.10
CA ARG A 491 -7.84 -3.39 -1.22
C ARG A 491 -6.68 -4.18 -1.82
N THR A 492 -5.51 -3.56 -1.99
CA THR A 492 -4.32 -4.27 -2.48
C THR A 492 -3.93 -5.41 -1.54
N ALA A 493 -3.87 -5.15 -0.23
CA ALA A 493 -3.59 -6.19 0.76
C ALA A 493 -4.62 -7.33 0.70
N THR A 494 -5.91 -7.01 0.53
CA THR A 494 -6.99 -7.99 0.38
C THR A 494 -6.88 -8.78 -0.92
N VAL A 495 -6.55 -8.14 -2.05
CA VAL A 495 -6.30 -8.80 -3.35
C VAL A 495 -5.12 -9.75 -3.25
N MET A 496 -4.03 -9.33 -2.63
CA MET A 496 -2.84 -10.17 -2.45
C MET A 496 -3.11 -11.34 -1.51
N ARG A 497 -3.92 -11.15 -0.46
CA ARG A 497 -4.34 -12.22 0.44
C ARG A 497 -5.25 -13.24 -0.27
N ASP A 498 -6.15 -12.78 -1.12
CA ASP A 498 -6.98 -13.61 -1.99
C ASP A 498 -6.12 -14.46 -2.94
N LEU A 499 -5.14 -13.82 -3.58
CA LEU A 499 -4.19 -14.49 -4.45
C LEU A 499 -3.36 -15.55 -3.68
N GLU A 500 -2.86 -15.21 -2.47
CA GLU A 500 -2.15 -16.14 -1.60
C GLU A 500 -3.01 -17.35 -1.24
N ALA A 501 -4.29 -17.15 -0.93
CA ALA A 501 -5.21 -18.23 -0.61
C ALA A 501 -5.42 -19.21 -1.77
N GLN A 502 -5.45 -18.69 -3.00
CA GLN A 502 -5.60 -19.50 -4.21
C GLN A 502 -4.32 -20.23 -4.61
N LEU A 503 -3.15 -19.62 -4.43
CA LEU A 503 -1.84 -20.15 -4.86
C LEU A 503 -1.13 -20.94 -3.76
N GLY A 504 -1.43 -20.65 -2.50
CA GLY A 504 -0.76 -21.19 -1.34
C GLY A 504 0.43 -20.34 -0.87
N THR A 505 0.57 -20.22 0.45
CA THR A 505 1.63 -19.41 1.10
C THR A 505 3.05 -19.73 0.60
N PRO A 506 3.47 -21.02 0.45
CA PRO A 506 4.84 -21.32 -0.02
C PRO A 506 5.10 -20.83 -1.45
N ALA A 507 4.09 -20.85 -2.32
CA ALA A 507 4.24 -20.38 -3.71
C ALA A 507 4.40 -18.85 -3.76
N ILE A 508 3.62 -18.13 -2.97
CA ILE A 508 3.72 -16.67 -2.86
C ILE A 508 5.07 -16.25 -2.26
N GLU A 509 5.53 -16.90 -1.19
CA GLU A 509 6.84 -16.58 -0.59
C GLU A 509 7.99 -16.81 -1.58
N LYS A 510 7.95 -17.91 -2.32
CA LYS A 510 8.93 -18.13 -3.38
C LYS A 510 8.87 -17.04 -4.44
N ALA A 511 7.66 -16.69 -4.90
CA ALA A 511 7.48 -15.71 -5.95
C ALA A 511 7.96 -14.31 -5.56
N PHE A 512 7.75 -13.89 -4.31
CA PHE A 512 8.27 -12.62 -3.83
C PHE A 512 9.80 -12.63 -3.60
N LYS A 513 10.39 -13.76 -3.22
CA LYS A 513 11.85 -13.90 -3.21
C LYS A 513 12.45 -13.77 -4.61
N ASP A 514 11.82 -14.38 -5.59
CA ASP A 514 12.23 -14.29 -7.00
C ASP A 514 12.05 -12.84 -7.52
N TYR A 515 10.94 -12.18 -7.16
CA TYR A 515 10.66 -10.78 -7.49
C TYR A 515 11.72 -9.85 -6.89
N TYR A 516 12.00 -9.97 -5.60
CA TYR A 516 13.06 -9.22 -4.93
C TYR A 516 14.43 -9.47 -5.59
N ALA A 517 14.79 -10.72 -5.83
CA ALA A 517 16.07 -11.06 -6.44
C ALA A 517 16.26 -10.44 -7.84
N THR A 518 15.16 -10.37 -8.60
CA THR A 518 15.14 -9.84 -9.96
C THR A 518 15.13 -8.31 -9.98
N TRP A 519 14.34 -7.68 -9.13
CA TRP A 519 14.00 -6.26 -9.22
C TRP A 519 14.66 -5.36 -8.19
N LYS A 520 15.39 -5.89 -7.21
CA LYS A 520 16.12 -5.05 -6.25
C LYS A 520 17.02 -4.04 -6.96
N PHE A 521 16.99 -2.80 -6.47
CA PHE A 521 17.73 -1.65 -7.01
C PHE A 521 17.35 -1.27 -8.45
N ARG A 522 16.06 -1.40 -8.76
CA ARG A 522 15.43 -1.01 -10.03
C ARG A 522 14.03 -0.48 -9.77
N HIS A 523 13.36 -0.12 -10.86
CA HIS A 523 12.03 0.48 -10.84
C HIS A 523 11.00 -0.45 -11.50
N PRO A 524 10.53 -1.50 -10.80
CA PRO A 524 9.52 -2.41 -11.35
C PRO A 524 8.16 -1.74 -11.50
N SER A 525 7.38 -2.20 -12.47
CA SER A 525 5.98 -1.85 -12.68
C SER A 525 5.04 -2.92 -12.13
N ILE A 526 3.73 -2.61 -12.10
CA ILE A 526 2.66 -3.61 -11.81
C ILE A 526 2.75 -4.80 -12.77
N ALA A 527 3.05 -4.57 -14.05
CA ALA A 527 3.21 -5.65 -15.02
C ALA A 527 4.43 -6.54 -14.72
N ASP A 528 5.50 -5.98 -14.18
CA ASP A 528 6.69 -6.73 -13.76
C ASP A 528 6.41 -7.61 -12.54
N LEU A 529 5.65 -7.09 -11.58
CA LEU A 529 5.15 -7.91 -10.45
C LEU A 529 4.29 -9.06 -10.95
N ARG A 530 3.27 -8.75 -11.78
CA ARG A 530 2.37 -9.76 -12.36
C ARG A 530 3.14 -10.86 -13.08
N GLU A 531 4.08 -10.49 -13.94
CA GLU A 531 4.90 -11.45 -14.70
C GLU A 531 5.76 -12.30 -13.75
N SER A 532 6.40 -11.68 -12.76
CA SER A 532 7.21 -12.39 -11.76
C SER A 532 6.38 -13.43 -10.99
N LEU A 533 5.18 -13.04 -10.54
CA LEU A 533 4.25 -13.94 -9.85
C LEU A 533 3.79 -15.07 -10.77
N ALA A 534 3.43 -14.77 -12.02
CA ALA A 534 2.96 -15.77 -12.99
C ALA A 534 4.04 -16.81 -13.32
N VAL A 535 5.27 -16.37 -13.52
CA VAL A 535 6.41 -17.25 -13.85
C VAL A 535 6.81 -18.09 -12.65
N SER A 536 7.00 -17.45 -11.48
CA SER A 536 7.50 -18.15 -10.30
C SER A 536 6.52 -19.16 -9.73
N THR A 537 5.21 -18.86 -9.75
CA THR A 537 4.18 -19.79 -9.26
C THR A 537 3.78 -20.86 -10.28
N GLY A 538 4.05 -20.64 -11.56
CA GLY A 538 3.56 -21.48 -12.67
C GLY A 538 2.03 -21.43 -12.86
N ARG A 539 1.33 -20.54 -12.15
CA ARG A 539 -0.13 -20.38 -12.19
C ARG A 539 -0.54 -19.08 -12.87
N ARG A 540 -0.03 -18.89 -14.09
CA ARG A 540 -0.36 -17.72 -14.92
C ARG A 540 -1.87 -17.50 -15.04
N ASP A 541 -2.65 -18.56 -15.16
CA ASP A 541 -4.11 -18.54 -15.24
C ASP A 541 -4.76 -17.80 -14.05
N VAL A 542 -4.29 -18.06 -12.85
CA VAL A 542 -4.80 -17.43 -11.62
C VAL A 542 -4.32 -15.99 -11.52
N VAL A 543 -3.01 -15.76 -11.72
CA VAL A 543 -2.41 -14.43 -11.58
C VAL A 543 -3.03 -13.45 -12.58
N GLU A 544 -3.09 -13.82 -13.88
CA GLU A 544 -3.66 -12.95 -14.92
C GLU A 544 -5.13 -12.63 -14.66
N ARG A 545 -5.92 -13.63 -14.22
CA ARG A 545 -7.32 -13.39 -13.88
C ARG A 545 -7.48 -12.40 -12.73
N VAL A 546 -6.73 -12.58 -11.63
CA VAL A 546 -6.82 -11.68 -10.45
C VAL A 546 -6.37 -10.27 -10.83
N PHE A 547 -5.25 -10.11 -11.53
CA PHE A 547 -4.78 -8.79 -11.96
C PHE A 547 -5.77 -8.12 -12.92
N ALA A 548 -6.29 -8.85 -13.91
CA ALA A 548 -7.26 -8.29 -14.87
C ALA A 548 -8.56 -7.84 -14.19
N GLN A 549 -9.01 -8.55 -13.16
CA GLN A 549 -10.27 -8.26 -12.48
C GLN A 549 -10.13 -7.25 -11.35
N GLN A 550 -9.01 -7.22 -10.64
CA GLN A 550 -8.88 -6.52 -9.36
C GLN A 550 -7.82 -5.42 -9.35
N VAL A 551 -6.84 -5.47 -10.26
CA VAL A 551 -5.77 -4.46 -10.34
C VAL A 551 -6.01 -3.51 -11.52
N TYR A 552 -6.17 -4.06 -12.73
CA TYR A 552 -6.46 -3.26 -13.94
C TYR A 552 -7.94 -2.92 -14.12
N ALA A 553 -8.81 -3.54 -13.34
CA ALA A 553 -10.23 -3.21 -13.24
C ALA A 553 -10.70 -3.42 -11.81
N THR A 554 -11.82 -2.81 -11.44
CA THR A 554 -12.46 -2.97 -10.12
C THR A 554 -13.73 -3.78 -10.29
N ARG A 555 -13.61 -5.09 -10.27
CA ARG A 555 -14.79 -5.96 -10.37
C ARG A 555 -15.16 -6.50 -9.00
N LYS A 556 -16.41 -6.28 -8.61
CA LYS A 556 -16.98 -6.90 -7.43
C LYS A 556 -16.92 -8.43 -7.57
N VAL A 557 -16.60 -9.12 -6.49
CA VAL A 557 -16.78 -10.57 -6.32
C VAL A 557 -17.89 -10.77 -5.32
N ASP A 558 -18.98 -11.47 -5.70
CA ASP A 558 -20.13 -11.70 -4.83
C ASP A 558 -20.89 -12.91 -5.36
N ASP A 559 -20.53 -14.09 -4.91
CA ASP A 559 -21.18 -15.35 -5.25
C ASP A 559 -22.04 -15.81 -4.07
N ARG A 560 -23.27 -16.30 -4.31
CA ARG A 560 -24.15 -16.70 -3.24
C ARG A 560 -24.97 -17.94 -3.53
N ILE A 561 -25.48 -18.57 -2.48
CA ILE A 561 -26.48 -19.62 -2.57
C ILE A 561 -27.86 -18.96 -2.60
N GLU A 562 -28.42 -18.82 -3.79
CA GLU A 562 -29.73 -18.22 -4.01
C GLU A 562 -30.85 -19.10 -3.47
N ARG A 563 -30.80 -20.43 -3.72
CA ARG A 563 -31.82 -21.37 -3.26
C ARG A 563 -31.21 -22.73 -2.93
N PHE A 564 -31.71 -23.31 -1.83
CA PHE A 564 -31.38 -24.67 -1.41
C PHE A 564 -32.61 -25.41 -0.98
N THR A 565 -32.87 -26.58 -1.59
CA THR A 565 -33.99 -27.44 -1.24
C THR A 565 -33.59 -28.89 -1.28
N SER A 566 -34.21 -29.71 -0.41
CA SER A 566 -34.10 -31.18 -0.45
C SER A 566 -35.44 -31.77 -0.12
N THR A 567 -36.09 -32.41 -1.10
CA THR A 567 -37.46 -32.92 -1.02
C THR A 567 -37.49 -34.37 -1.46
N GLU A 568 -38.36 -35.18 -0.85
CA GLU A 568 -38.57 -36.56 -1.27
C GLU A 568 -39.17 -36.61 -2.67
N VAL A 569 -38.69 -37.54 -3.49
CA VAL A 569 -39.27 -37.86 -4.78
C VAL A 569 -40.39 -38.90 -4.58
N LEU A 570 -41.56 -38.37 -4.29
CA LEU A 570 -42.74 -39.18 -4.00
C LEU A 570 -43.40 -39.70 -5.29
N PRO A 571 -44.11 -40.84 -5.23
CA PRO A 571 -45.02 -41.26 -6.29
C PRO A 571 -45.97 -40.14 -6.71
N LEU A 572 -46.31 -40.09 -7.98
CA LEU A 572 -47.17 -39.03 -8.54
C LEU A 572 -48.61 -39.47 -8.62
N ALA A 573 -49.54 -38.56 -8.40
CA ALA A 573 -50.94 -38.69 -8.80
C ALA A 573 -51.10 -38.19 -10.24
N GLY A 574 -52.20 -38.55 -10.89
CA GLY A 574 -52.49 -38.23 -12.28
C GLY A 574 -52.34 -39.48 -13.16
N PHE A 575 -52.22 -39.32 -14.48
CA PHE A 575 -51.98 -40.46 -15.34
C PHE A 575 -50.50 -40.67 -15.60
N GLN A 576 -50.07 -41.91 -15.62
CA GLN A 576 -48.70 -42.34 -15.97
C GLN A 576 -48.76 -43.45 -17.02
N MET A 577 -47.66 -43.61 -17.73
CA MET A 577 -47.54 -44.74 -18.68
C MET A 577 -46.73 -45.85 -17.98
N GLU A 578 -47.39 -46.91 -17.59
CA GLU A 578 -46.77 -48.12 -17.05
C GLU A 578 -46.80 -49.23 -18.12
N LYS A 579 -45.64 -49.70 -18.54
CA LYS A 579 -45.47 -50.76 -19.57
C LYS A 579 -46.28 -50.47 -20.84
N GLY A 580 -46.33 -49.20 -21.29
CA GLY A 580 -47.04 -48.78 -22.49
C GLY A 580 -48.59 -48.62 -22.31
N LYS A 581 -49.09 -48.78 -21.10
CA LYS A 581 -50.53 -48.56 -20.79
C LYS A 581 -50.71 -47.35 -19.89
N ARG A 582 -51.74 -46.58 -20.16
CA ARG A 582 -52.13 -45.46 -19.27
C ARG A 582 -52.72 -46.05 -17.97
N VAL A 583 -52.19 -45.58 -16.84
CA VAL A 583 -52.68 -45.85 -15.50
C VAL A 583 -53.03 -44.53 -14.84
N ASP A 584 -54.25 -44.36 -14.41
CA ASP A 584 -54.74 -43.21 -13.66
C ASP A 584 -54.59 -43.50 -12.15
N VAL A 585 -53.86 -42.65 -11.45
CA VAL A 585 -53.61 -42.77 -10.01
C VAL A 585 -54.24 -41.54 -9.31
N SER A 586 -55.24 -41.78 -8.45
CA SER A 586 -55.85 -40.75 -7.65
C SER A 586 -54.90 -40.27 -6.51
N GLU A 587 -55.11 -39.08 -5.99
CA GLU A 587 -54.35 -38.61 -4.83
C GLU A 587 -54.46 -39.55 -3.63
N ALA A 588 -55.66 -40.05 -3.34
CA ALA A 588 -55.90 -41.01 -2.26
C ALA A 588 -55.13 -42.33 -2.43
N GLU A 589 -54.98 -42.81 -3.67
CA GLU A 589 -54.18 -44.03 -3.96
C GLU A 589 -52.69 -43.76 -3.83
N ARG A 590 -52.24 -42.59 -4.28
CA ARG A 590 -50.85 -42.12 -4.08
C ARG A 590 -50.52 -42.08 -2.58
N ASP A 591 -51.38 -41.45 -1.78
CA ASP A 591 -51.14 -41.26 -0.33
C ASP A 591 -51.16 -42.61 0.43
N LYS A 592 -52.04 -43.51 0.06
CA LYS A 592 -52.04 -44.89 0.59
C LYS A 592 -50.71 -45.63 0.20
N ARG A 593 -50.25 -45.46 -1.00
CA ARG A 593 -48.98 -46.07 -1.48
C ARG A 593 -47.78 -45.50 -0.68
N ILE A 594 -47.71 -44.20 -0.48
CA ILE A 594 -46.69 -43.55 0.32
C ILE A 594 -46.71 -44.06 1.76
N SER A 595 -47.87 -44.08 2.44
CA SER A 595 -48.01 -44.57 3.82
C SER A 595 -47.55 -46.02 3.96
N ARG A 596 -48.01 -46.90 3.10
CA ARG A 596 -47.58 -48.31 3.12
C ARG A 596 -46.06 -48.48 2.95
N GLN A 597 -45.45 -47.72 2.05
CA GLN A 597 -44.01 -47.82 1.80
C GLN A 597 -43.25 -47.28 3.03
N ARG A 598 -43.68 -46.21 3.68
CA ARG A 598 -43.07 -45.70 4.90
C ARG A 598 -43.19 -46.70 6.06
N GLU A 599 -44.39 -47.23 6.33
CA GLU A 599 -44.59 -48.24 7.37
C GLU A 599 -43.74 -49.50 7.16
N ALA A 600 -43.65 -49.99 5.93
CA ALA A 600 -42.84 -51.15 5.58
C ALA A 600 -41.33 -50.87 5.78
N TRP A 601 -40.91 -49.67 5.39
CA TRP A 601 -39.52 -49.26 5.52
C TRP A 601 -39.09 -49.05 6.96
N ASP A 602 -39.93 -48.36 7.77
CA ASP A 602 -39.69 -48.13 9.20
C ASP A 602 -39.59 -49.43 9.98
N LYS A 603 -40.49 -50.39 9.66
CA LYS A 603 -40.44 -51.72 10.25
C LYS A 603 -39.17 -52.51 9.88
N ALA A 604 -38.67 -52.32 8.68
CA ALA A 604 -37.48 -52.99 8.19
C ALA A 604 -36.15 -52.29 8.66
N ASN A 605 -36.24 -51.01 9.02
CA ASN A 605 -35.08 -50.15 9.35
C ASN A 605 -35.23 -49.41 10.71
N PRO A 606 -35.42 -50.14 11.84
CA PRO A 606 -35.71 -49.53 13.15
C PRO A 606 -34.56 -48.64 13.69
N LYS A 607 -33.38 -48.71 13.11
CA LYS A 607 -32.19 -47.92 13.46
C LYS A 607 -31.74 -47.03 12.27
N ALA A 608 -32.69 -46.62 11.42
CA ALA A 608 -32.39 -45.79 10.28
C ALA A 608 -31.77 -44.45 10.69
N ARG A 609 -30.86 -43.96 9.87
CA ARG A 609 -30.24 -42.65 10.09
C ARG A 609 -31.25 -41.54 9.81
N PRO A 610 -31.17 -40.40 10.50
CA PRO A 610 -32.00 -39.23 10.21
C PRO A 610 -31.91 -38.85 8.71
N GLY A 611 -33.01 -38.47 8.10
CA GLY A 611 -33.06 -38.05 6.71
C GLY A 611 -32.99 -39.18 5.70
N SER A 612 -33.02 -40.47 6.10
CA SER A 612 -33.20 -41.62 5.22
C SER A 612 -34.65 -42.07 5.20
N GLY A 613 -35.12 -42.72 4.14
CA GLY A 613 -36.47 -43.17 3.96
C GLY A 613 -36.62 -44.04 2.72
N PRO A 614 -37.90 -44.53 2.44
CA PRO A 614 -38.16 -45.38 1.31
C PRO A 614 -38.11 -44.66 -0.04
N PHE A 615 -38.10 -43.32 0.00
CA PHE A 615 -38.09 -42.52 -1.20
C PHE A 615 -36.77 -41.81 -1.34
N PRO A 616 -36.21 -41.66 -2.55
CA PRO A 616 -35.03 -40.87 -2.77
C PRO A 616 -35.32 -39.38 -2.53
N TRP A 617 -34.29 -38.66 -2.18
CA TRP A 617 -34.34 -37.21 -2.02
C TRP A 617 -33.78 -36.52 -3.25
N ARG A 618 -34.54 -35.53 -3.78
CA ARG A 618 -34.03 -34.62 -4.81
C ARG A 618 -33.55 -33.35 -4.14
N THR A 619 -32.25 -33.14 -4.21
CA THR A 619 -31.57 -31.93 -3.73
C THR A 619 -31.35 -30.98 -4.87
N THR A 620 -31.76 -29.73 -4.73
CA THR A 620 -31.52 -28.65 -5.70
C THR A 620 -30.79 -27.51 -5.01
N VAL A 621 -29.67 -27.08 -5.60
CA VAL A 621 -28.94 -25.90 -5.23
C VAL A 621 -28.91 -24.96 -6.42
N LEU A 622 -29.34 -23.72 -6.23
CA LEU A 622 -29.20 -22.62 -7.18
C LEU A 622 -28.16 -21.67 -6.63
N VAL A 623 -27.07 -21.50 -7.34
CA VAL A 623 -26.03 -20.50 -7.04
C VAL A 623 -26.18 -19.32 -7.99
N ARG A 624 -25.85 -18.13 -7.51
CA ARG A 624 -25.86 -16.90 -8.29
C ARG A 624 -24.59 -16.11 -8.08
N ARG A 625 -24.14 -15.47 -9.14
CA ARG A 625 -22.97 -14.62 -9.22
C ARG A 625 -23.38 -13.19 -9.53
N ASP A 626 -22.86 -12.25 -8.75
CA ASP A 626 -23.09 -10.84 -8.94
C ASP A 626 -21.72 -10.12 -9.02
N GLY A 627 -21.10 -10.18 -10.20
CA GLY A 627 -19.79 -9.59 -10.44
C GLY A 627 -18.84 -10.47 -11.24
N ALA A 628 -17.56 -10.43 -10.86
CA ALA A 628 -16.49 -11.17 -11.53
C ALA A 628 -16.62 -12.68 -11.34
N ALA A 629 -16.33 -13.42 -12.39
CA ALA A 629 -16.27 -14.88 -12.32
C ALA A 629 -14.99 -15.33 -11.59
N VAL A 630 -15.19 -16.06 -10.50
CA VAL A 630 -14.12 -16.75 -9.78
C VAL A 630 -14.47 -18.23 -9.64
N PRO A 631 -13.48 -19.15 -9.70
CA PRO A 631 -13.72 -20.57 -9.48
C PRO A 631 -14.23 -20.83 -8.07
N GLN A 632 -15.37 -21.48 -7.92
CA GLN A 632 -15.99 -21.79 -6.64
C GLN A 632 -16.09 -23.27 -6.39
N THR A 633 -15.81 -23.67 -5.17
CA THR A 633 -16.10 -25.03 -4.69
C THR A 633 -17.42 -25.01 -3.94
N LEU A 634 -18.37 -25.86 -4.36
CA LEU A 634 -19.64 -26.07 -3.68
C LEU A 634 -19.63 -27.41 -2.96
N VAL A 635 -19.93 -27.42 -1.66
CA VAL A 635 -20.06 -28.62 -0.84
C VAL A 635 -21.48 -28.77 -0.32
N VAL A 636 -22.12 -29.89 -0.61
CA VAL A 636 -23.42 -30.27 -0.03
C VAL A 636 -23.18 -31.36 1.00
N THR A 637 -23.70 -31.19 2.21
CA THR A 637 -23.66 -32.19 3.29
C THR A 637 -25.04 -32.82 3.46
N PHE A 638 -25.07 -34.15 3.59
CA PHE A 638 -26.28 -34.94 3.78
C PHE A 638 -26.44 -35.40 5.22
N ALA A 639 -27.65 -35.77 5.60
CA ALA A 639 -28.00 -36.19 6.96
C ALA A 639 -27.26 -37.45 7.44
N ASP A 640 -26.82 -38.31 6.50
CA ASP A 640 -26.01 -39.49 6.79
C ASP A 640 -24.50 -39.16 7.00
N GLY A 641 -24.13 -37.87 6.91
CA GLY A 641 -22.75 -37.40 7.03
C GLY A 641 -21.94 -37.43 5.74
N SER A 642 -22.51 -37.96 4.66
CA SER A 642 -21.85 -37.93 3.36
C SER A 642 -21.78 -36.49 2.80
N ARG A 643 -20.78 -36.24 1.93
CA ARG A 643 -20.60 -34.95 1.27
C ARG A 643 -20.46 -35.11 -0.21
N LYS A 644 -21.01 -34.14 -0.95
CA LYS A 644 -20.83 -34.03 -2.38
C LYS A 644 -20.18 -32.70 -2.71
N THR A 645 -19.03 -32.76 -3.39
CA THR A 645 -18.28 -31.57 -3.82
C THR A 645 -18.39 -31.42 -5.32
N VAL A 646 -18.66 -30.19 -5.77
CA VAL A 646 -18.66 -29.83 -7.20
C VAL A 646 -17.94 -28.51 -7.41
N GLN A 647 -17.41 -28.31 -8.61
CA GLN A 647 -16.77 -27.06 -9.01
C GLN A 647 -17.75 -26.23 -9.85
N TRP A 648 -17.72 -24.91 -9.61
CA TRP A 648 -18.37 -23.92 -10.45
C TRP A 648 -17.28 -22.95 -10.95
N ASP A 649 -16.75 -23.24 -12.11
CA ASP A 649 -15.58 -22.63 -12.72
C ASP A 649 -15.85 -21.96 -14.08
N ASP A 650 -17.12 -21.93 -14.50
CA ASP A 650 -17.57 -21.19 -15.69
C ASP A 650 -18.00 -19.75 -15.36
N ASP A 651 -18.20 -18.94 -16.40
CA ASP A 651 -18.60 -17.53 -16.29
C ASP A 651 -20.10 -17.31 -16.17
N ALA A 652 -20.90 -18.37 -15.97
CA ALA A 652 -22.33 -18.26 -15.89
C ALA A 652 -22.76 -17.43 -14.68
N ALA A 653 -23.69 -16.49 -14.86
CA ALA A 653 -24.23 -15.65 -13.78
C ALA A 653 -25.05 -16.45 -12.76
N TRP A 654 -25.47 -17.64 -13.08
CA TRP A 654 -26.13 -18.57 -12.17
C TRP A 654 -25.98 -20.01 -12.66
N LYS A 655 -26.06 -20.97 -11.71
CA LYS A 655 -26.03 -22.40 -12.04
C LYS A 655 -26.96 -23.17 -11.11
N ARG A 656 -27.65 -24.18 -11.66
CA ARG A 656 -28.52 -25.06 -10.91
C ARG A 656 -27.91 -26.46 -10.87
N PHE A 657 -27.64 -26.94 -9.68
CA PHE A 657 -27.19 -28.31 -9.44
C PHE A 657 -28.37 -29.13 -8.91
N VAL A 658 -28.55 -30.33 -9.43
CA VAL A 658 -29.61 -31.25 -9.03
C VAL A 658 -29.06 -32.64 -8.84
N TRP A 659 -29.37 -33.25 -7.71
CA TRP A 659 -29.01 -34.63 -7.42
C TRP A 659 -30.18 -35.39 -6.84
N GLU A 660 -30.24 -36.69 -7.07
CA GLU A 660 -31.08 -37.61 -6.36
C GLU A 660 -30.25 -38.62 -5.59
N GLY A 661 -30.66 -38.93 -4.36
CA GLY A 661 -29.92 -39.82 -3.49
C GLY A 661 -30.76 -40.30 -2.32
N PRO A 662 -30.25 -41.28 -1.53
CA PRO A 662 -31.00 -41.91 -0.45
C PRO A 662 -31.09 -41.06 0.81
N SER A 663 -30.38 -39.94 0.91
CA SER A 663 -30.28 -39.14 2.13
C SER A 663 -30.66 -37.69 1.85
N LYS A 664 -31.41 -37.06 2.80
CA LYS A 664 -31.76 -35.64 2.81
C LYS A 664 -30.50 -34.80 2.90
N ALA A 665 -30.36 -33.79 2.05
CA ALA A 665 -29.29 -32.79 2.24
C ALA A 665 -29.70 -31.88 3.44
N VAL A 666 -28.70 -31.47 4.24
CA VAL A 666 -28.91 -30.65 5.43
C VAL A 666 -28.25 -29.28 5.34
N SER A 667 -27.15 -29.17 4.63
CA SER A 667 -26.44 -27.89 4.43
C SER A 667 -25.72 -27.86 3.09
N VAL A 668 -25.47 -26.63 2.64
CA VAL A 668 -24.69 -26.34 1.44
C VAL A 668 -23.77 -25.15 1.73
N GLN A 669 -22.58 -25.16 1.19
CA GLN A 669 -21.56 -24.14 1.39
C GLN A 669 -20.77 -23.89 0.10
N LEU A 670 -20.64 -22.63 -0.29
CA LEU A 670 -19.64 -22.14 -1.24
C LEU A 670 -18.34 -21.85 -0.52
N ASP A 671 -17.24 -21.90 -1.23
CA ASP A 671 -15.88 -21.57 -0.76
C ASP A 671 -15.59 -22.10 0.67
N PRO A 672 -15.72 -23.41 0.94
CA PRO A 672 -15.48 -23.96 2.26
C PRO A 672 -14.04 -23.80 2.76
N GLN A 673 -13.12 -23.54 1.84
CA GLN A 673 -11.69 -23.32 2.12
C GLN A 673 -11.37 -21.85 2.37
N LYS A 674 -12.35 -20.93 2.16
CA LYS A 674 -12.19 -19.47 2.28
C LYS A 674 -11.05 -18.91 1.42
N LEU A 675 -11.03 -19.29 0.16
CA LEU A 675 -10.02 -18.84 -0.82
C LEU A 675 -10.27 -17.42 -1.33
N HIS A 676 -11.55 -17.00 -1.39
CA HIS A 676 -11.94 -15.71 -1.97
C HIS A 676 -12.18 -14.66 -0.89
N TYR A 677 -11.11 -13.97 -0.49
CA TYR A 677 -11.17 -12.87 0.49
C TYR A 677 -11.93 -11.64 -0.02
N LEU A 678 -11.96 -11.45 -1.34
CA LEU A 678 -12.64 -10.34 -2.01
C LEU A 678 -14.15 -10.50 -2.06
N ASP A 679 -14.71 -11.68 -1.71
CA ASP A 679 -16.15 -11.89 -1.68
C ASP A 679 -16.83 -10.89 -0.75
N ALA A 680 -17.75 -10.11 -1.34
CA ALA A 680 -18.37 -8.98 -0.68
C ALA A 680 -19.30 -9.38 0.48
N ASN A 681 -19.90 -10.58 0.43
CA ASN A 681 -20.84 -11.03 1.44
C ASN A 681 -20.68 -12.52 1.81
N LYS A 682 -19.85 -12.81 2.78
CA LYS A 682 -19.61 -14.17 3.28
C LYS A 682 -20.81 -14.81 4.00
N LEU A 683 -21.87 -14.04 4.30
CA LEU A 683 -23.01 -14.54 5.06
C LEU A 683 -24.00 -15.34 4.20
N ASP A 684 -23.99 -15.20 2.89
CA ASP A 684 -24.83 -15.93 1.95
C ASP A 684 -24.12 -17.05 1.16
N ASP A 685 -22.84 -17.29 1.50
CA ASP A 685 -22.05 -18.43 1.03
C ASP A 685 -22.55 -19.78 1.57
N SER A 686 -23.45 -19.81 2.53
CA SER A 686 -23.94 -21.05 3.10
C SER A 686 -25.43 -21.01 3.43
N ARG A 687 -26.10 -22.17 3.33
CA ARG A 687 -27.48 -22.33 3.79
C ARG A 687 -27.65 -23.69 4.46
N THR A 688 -28.53 -23.71 5.49
CA THR A 688 -29.05 -24.90 6.10
C THR A 688 -30.56 -25.01 5.84
N LEU A 689 -31.10 -26.22 5.74
CA LEU A 689 -32.55 -26.42 5.57
C LEU A 689 -33.31 -26.13 6.85
N GLU A 690 -32.69 -26.38 7.99
CA GLU A 690 -33.25 -26.08 9.32
C GLU A 690 -32.34 -25.00 9.96
N SER A 691 -32.96 -24.05 10.68
CA SER A 691 -32.20 -22.98 11.31
C SER A 691 -31.24 -23.53 12.38
N ASP A 692 -29.96 -23.15 12.29
CA ASP A 692 -29.00 -23.46 13.32
C ASP A 692 -28.86 -22.30 14.31
N GLY A 693 -29.40 -22.46 15.50
CA GLY A 693 -29.35 -21.45 16.56
C GLY A 693 -28.06 -21.46 17.38
N SER A 694 -27.04 -22.23 17.01
CA SER A 694 -25.79 -22.35 17.80
C SER A 694 -25.03 -21.04 17.93
N ALA A 695 -24.90 -20.30 16.83
CA ALA A 695 -24.28 -18.98 16.83
C ALA A 695 -25.06 -17.97 17.67
N ALA A 696 -26.41 -17.93 17.51
CA ALA A 696 -27.26 -17.05 18.28
C ALA A 696 -27.18 -17.36 19.80
N ARG A 697 -27.15 -18.64 20.18
CA ARG A 697 -26.97 -19.05 21.58
C ARG A 697 -25.61 -18.60 22.14
N ARG A 698 -24.54 -18.77 21.37
CA ARG A 698 -23.20 -18.31 21.78
C ARG A 698 -23.17 -16.80 21.99
N TRP A 699 -23.64 -16.03 21.02
CA TRP A 699 -23.71 -14.57 21.13
C TRP A 699 -24.55 -14.10 22.30
N SER A 700 -25.69 -14.75 22.55
CA SER A 700 -26.54 -14.43 23.69
C SER A 700 -25.85 -14.74 25.03
N ALA A 701 -25.08 -15.82 25.11
CA ALA A 701 -24.31 -16.17 26.32
C ALA A 701 -23.17 -15.17 26.55
N ASP A 702 -22.43 -14.79 25.50
CA ASP A 702 -21.35 -13.82 25.58
C ASP A 702 -21.89 -12.43 25.99
N PHE A 703 -23.02 -12.02 25.42
CA PHE A 703 -23.69 -10.77 25.80
C PHE A 703 -24.19 -10.79 27.24
N ALA A 704 -24.77 -11.90 27.71
CA ALA A 704 -25.19 -12.04 29.09
C ALA A 704 -24.02 -11.97 30.06
N ALA A 705 -22.89 -12.62 29.73
CA ALA A 705 -21.65 -12.53 30.51
C ALA A 705 -21.08 -11.12 30.58
N LEU A 706 -21.07 -10.40 29.46
CA LEU A 706 -20.66 -8.98 29.39
C LEU A 706 -21.60 -8.12 30.26
N PHE A 707 -22.89 -8.29 30.15
CA PHE A 707 -23.88 -7.54 30.94
C PHE A 707 -23.72 -7.80 32.44
N GLN A 708 -23.50 -9.04 32.83
CA GLN A 708 -23.23 -9.41 34.22
C GLN A 708 -21.93 -8.78 34.74
N ALA A 709 -20.86 -8.78 33.92
CA ALA A 709 -19.59 -8.13 34.28
C ALA A 709 -19.78 -6.61 34.48
N LEU A 710 -20.54 -5.95 33.60
CA LEU A 710 -20.90 -4.52 33.72
C LEU A 710 -21.69 -4.23 35.00
N GLN A 711 -22.70 -5.05 35.33
CA GLN A 711 -23.48 -4.90 36.56
C GLN A 711 -22.58 -5.06 37.80
N THR A 712 -21.70 -6.06 37.82
CA THR A 712 -20.75 -6.26 38.94
C THR A 712 -19.82 -5.08 39.09
N PHE A 713 -19.32 -4.50 37.99
CA PHE A 713 -18.49 -3.30 38.00
C PHE A 713 -19.24 -2.09 38.57
N LEU A 714 -20.47 -1.84 38.12
CA LEU A 714 -21.30 -0.72 38.60
C LEU A 714 -21.65 -0.82 40.10
N VAL A 715 -21.81 -2.03 40.63
CA VAL A 715 -22.07 -2.25 42.05
C VAL A 715 -20.79 -2.10 42.91
N SER A 716 -19.61 -2.23 42.30
CA SER A 716 -18.31 -2.09 42.97
C SER A 716 -17.77 -0.65 42.98
N LEU A 717 -18.42 0.28 42.24
CA LEU A 717 -18.18 1.72 42.28
C LEU A 717 -18.99 2.37 43.39
#